data_6d00e72432bb0672410ce3c0cc6d527e
#
_entry.id   6d00e72432bb0672410ce3c0cc6d527e
#
_cell.length_a   1.000
_cell.length_b   1.000
_cell.length_c   1.000
_cell.angle_alpha   90.00
_cell.angle_beta   90.00
_cell.angle_gamma   90.00
#
_symmetry.space_group_name_H-M   'P 1'
#
loop_
_entity.id
_entity.type
_entity.pdbx_description
1 polymer ?
#
loop_
_entity_poly.entity_id
_entity_poly.type
_entity_poly.pdbx_seq_one_letter_code
_entity_poly.pdbx_strand_id
1 'polypeptide(L)'
;MKRVVFMVRVWMLTMAAVVWARSGEAGERWSLFPIYGGGFAQNVIFTRNPNVAYLTIDVGGPYRSDDGCRTWRPLHGNLPYEMRLKHLDMARSLSADPRDENNIVCASGSTPDAMGGIIVSRDGGRTWHQTAVGNYLGNGRRRVYGQILDRNPSNPDELVVGGDCTGLMKSTDNGETWRPVGLDDHWFCCVFYDRAVKGRVWACAPGYEDVPGEAEAVRKGRDPNPKPRYGRKRGLYRSDDGGETWTRLEMKRIPTELCQIAGSARVLGIFDEQDVRATEDGGATWRGFSQGLPRLAPGVKVWDNYGVQRGRYWAIGAGRDFYVLCDTRGNPFRRGAGDVAWTAIKIEKPVCTEPEKEMRDYDCMPAACSVVVNPHDERKWYVTDWYSLWESVDAGVHWHSRIHGAQQLVPFTIASSPFDANVVFYATADSRMYVSHDAAKSFEKMKGDDPLGESVNSVAFSRVTPGLVLVTGGKFNPSVRLSRDDGRTWTLCSTNGLPAIKPDWEWSMKDGFYAPFTVAAHPKRDEFYLVMGGVVGKGKGGIYCTRDDGRSWSWFGEGLPEGANLFKFQEWGNGEAIAVSESGDMMCWDMNGTRVFRRGPEDARWTAVSFKMGVVDVVSGRTVQASIKAAPGRPGWFFASSGEGRGALFRSTDGGRTFVKMAGPVGLFAPLAFDLHCPGSFLAAGSGTVYVTQDDGAHFSTLPGGFDYPSSFEPQFFLDRGRVWAFGGAGNGAWVYQDGAPIYPVSGN
;
A
#
# COMPACT_ATOMS: atom_id res chain seq x y z
N MET A 1 -47.51 25.04 -24.25
CA MET A 1 -46.28 24.29 -24.51
C MET A 1 -44.97 25.05 -24.20
N LYS A 2 -44.88 26.39 -24.24
CA LYS A 2 -43.63 27.13 -23.94
C LYS A 2 -43.31 27.36 -22.43
N ARG A 3 -44.26 27.17 -21.51
CA ARG A 3 -44.04 27.33 -20.06
C ARG A 3 -43.56 26.04 -19.35
N VAL A 4 -43.83 24.87 -19.94
CA VAL A 4 -43.39 23.58 -19.38
C VAL A 4 -41.91 23.29 -19.69
N VAL A 5 -41.41 23.75 -20.82
CA VAL A 5 -40.00 23.58 -21.22
C VAL A 5 -39.05 24.45 -20.37
N PHE A 6 -39.50 25.60 -19.85
CA PHE A 6 -38.70 26.46 -19.02
C PHE A 6 -38.57 25.93 -17.58
N MET A 7 -39.59 25.28 -17.04
CA MET A 7 -39.51 24.64 -15.70
C MET A 7 -38.60 23.40 -15.69
N VAL A 8 -38.58 22.61 -16.76
CA VAL A 8 -37.73 21.41 -16.82
C VAL A 8 -36.26 21.79 -16.98
N ARG A 9 -35.91 22.88 -17.66
CA ARG A 9 -34.53 23.37 -17.77
C ARG A 9 -34.03 24.02 -16.48
N VAL A 10 -34.86 24.68 -15.70
CA VAL A 10 -34.51 25.24 -14.41
C VAL A 10 -34.30 24.11 -13.37
N TRP A 11 -35.09 23.03 -13.47
CA TRP A 11 -34.91 21.87 -12.56
C TRP A 11 -33.66 21.04 -12.90
N MET A 12 -33.27 20.90 -14.14
CA MET A 12 -31.98 20.24 -14.49
C MET A 12 -30.76 21.07 -14.13
N LEU A 13 -30.84 22.40 -14.20
CA LEU A 13 -29.75 23.28 -13.75
C LEU A 13 -29.65 23.37 -12.22
N THR A 14 -30.76 23.24 -11.49
CA THR A 14 -30.73 23.19 -10.03
C THR A 14 -30.33 21.81 -9.50
N MET A 15 -30.60 20.71 -10.20
CA MET A 15 -30.08 19.38 -9.82
C MET A 15 -28.57 19.24 -10.08
N ALA A 16 -28.05 19.82 -11.15
CA ALA A 16 -26.61 19.88 -11.39
C ALA A 16 -25.88 20.80 -10.36
N ALA A 17 -26.54 21.86 -9.88
CA ALA A 17 -25.97 22.75 -8.85
C ALA A 17 -26.14 22.21 -7.43
N VAL A 18 -27.09 21.30 -7.17
CA VAL A 18 -27.33 20.70 -5.83
C VAL A 18 -26.40 19.48 -5.59
N VAL A 19 -25.86 18.84 -6.61
CA VAL A 19 -24.83 17.80 -6.46
C VAL A 19 -23.47 18.42 -6.15
N TRP A 20 -23.21 19.71 -6.45
CA TRP A 20 -21.97 20.43 -6.14
C TRP A 20 -22.04 21.32 -4.89
N ALA A 21 -23.15 21.42 -4.19
CA ALA A 21 -23.33 22.33 -3.05
C ALA A 21 -23.51 21.63 -1.71
N ARG A 22 -22.99 20.40 -1.53
CA ARG A 22 -22.94 19.67 -0.26
C ARG A 22 -21.56 19.18 0.15
N SER A 23 -20.51 19.91 -0.19
CA SER A 23 -19.18 19.78 0.43
C SER A 23 -18.71 21.13 0.94
N GLY A 24 -19.50 21.77 1.79
CA GLY A 24 -19.22 23.06 2.40
C GLY A 24 -18.67 22.95 3.83
N GLU A 25 -17.83 21.98 4.11
CA GLU A 25 -16.85 22.02 5.21
C GLU A 25 -15.49 22.21 4.56
N ALA A 26 -14.57 22.88 5.23
CA ALA A 26 -13.26 23.32 4.71
C ALA A 26 -12.65 22.28 3.78
N GLY A 27 -12.84 22.47 2.48
CA GLY A 27 -12.81 21.43 1.46
C GLY A 27 -11.51 20.65 1.44
N GLU A 28 -11.62 19.37 1.29
CA GLU A 28 -10.51 18.50 0.93
C GLU A 28 -9.81 19.13 -0.28
N ARG A 29 -8.66 19.72 -0.03
CA ARG A 29 -7.85 20.37 -1.09
C ARG A 29 -7.09 19.34 -1.90
N TRP A 30 -7.18 18.10 -1.50
CA TRP A 30 -6.54 16.95 -2.14
C TRP A 30 -7.58 16.01 -2.68
N SER A 31 -7.50 15.73 -3.97
CA SER A 31 -8.32 14.74 -4.66
C SER A 31 -7.50 13.52 -5.00
N LEU A 32 -8.09 12.34 -4.86
CA LEU A 32 -7.44 11.08 -5.21
C LEU A 32 -7.33 10.94 -6.73
N PHE A 33 -6.23 10.40 -7.24
CA PHE A 33 -6.15 9.98 -8.64
C PHE A 33 -7.26 9.00 -8.96
N PRO A 34 -7.88 9.06 -10.16
CA PRO A 34 -8.99 8.19 -10.54
C PRO A 34 -8.52 6.76 -10.90
N ILE A 35 -7.71 6.18 -10.02
CA ILE A 35 -7.21 4.81 -10.08
C ILE A 35 -7.51 4.18 -8.73
N TYR A 36 -8.36 3.15 -8.69
CA TYR A 36 -8.83 2.57 -7.45
C TYR A 36 -8.43 1.12 -7.30
N GLY A 37 -8.27 0.66 -6.04
CA GLY A 37 -7.80 -0.70 -5.74
C GLY A 37 -6.28 -0.82 -5.70
N GLY A 38 -5.76 -2.00 -5.98
CA GLY A 38 -4.33 -2.26 -6.15
C GLY A 38 -3.55 -2.64 -4.89
N GLY A 39 -4.21 -2.97 -3.79
CA GLY A 39 -3.63 -3.50 -2.56
C GLY A 39 -4.53 -4.55 -1.94
N PHE A 40 -4.19 -5.02 -0.73
CA PHE A 40 -4.87 -6.13 -0.10
C PHE A 40 -6.07 -5.66 0.74
N ALA A 41 -7.27 -5.75 0.19
CA ALA A 41 -8.50 -5.54 0.94
C ALA A 41 -8.74 -6.74 1.89
N GLN A 42 -8.90 -6.48 3.18
CA GLN A 42 -8.99 -7.55 4.19
C GLN A 42 -10.41 -7.90 4.53
N ASN A 43 -11.24 -6.92 4.90
CA ASN A 43 -12.60 -7.20 5.31
C ASN A 43 -13.53 -5.99 5.15
N VAL A 44 -14.80 -6.26 4.91
CA VAL A 44 -15.87 -5.27 4.97
C VAL A 44 -16.69 -5.48 6.24
N ILE A 45 -16.95 -4.40 6.96
CA ILE A 45 -17.67 -4.39 8.23
C ILE A 45 -18.94 -3.57 8.06
N PHE A 46 -20.08 -4.22 8.18
CA PHE A 46 -21.38 -3.57 8.14
C PHE A 46 -21.77 -3.02 9.51
N THR A 47 -22.49 -1.90 9.52
CA THR A 47 -23.07 -1.29 10.71
C THR A 47 -24.57 -1.54 10.78
N ARG A 48 -25.25 -1.03 11.79
CA ARG A 48 -26.72 -1.04 11.85
C ARG A 48 -27.40 -0.22 10.75
N ASN A 49 -26.67 0.77 10.23
CA ASN A 49 -27.12 1.61 9.13
C ASN A 49 -26.72 0.95 7.79
N PRO A 50 -27.67 0.55 6.94
CA PRO A 50 -27.39 -0.15 5.69
C PRO A 50 -26.54 0.66 4.69
N ASN A 51 -26.46 1.97 4.86
CA ASN A 51 -25.65 2.84 4.02
C ASN A 51 -24.21 2.99 4.54
N VAL A 52 -23.95 2.67 5.82
CA VAL A 52 -22.63 2.86 6.44
C VAL A 52 -21.91 1.53 6.58
N ALA A 53 -20.75 1.44 5.95
CA ALA A 53 -19.85 0.31 6.10
C ALA A 53 -18.39 0.78 6.22
N TYR A 54 -17.55 -0.09 6.74
CA TYR A 54 -16.11 0.12 6.84
C TYR A 54 -15.36 -0.96 6.06
N LEU A 55 -14.22 -0.58 5.47
CA LEU A 55 -13.33 -1.49 4.75
C LEU A 55 -11.95 -1.39 5.39
N THR A 56 -11.37 -2.54 5.76
CA THR A 56 -9.99 -2.61 6.23
C THR A 56 -9.06 -3.03 5.11
N ILE A 57 -7.91 -2.37 5.05
CA ILE A 57 -6.89 -2.56 4.03
C ILE A 57 -5.54 -2.66 4.73
N ASP A 58 -4.68 -3.55 4.25
CA ASP A 58 -3.40 -3.86 4.87
C ASP A 58 -2.40 -2.69 4.84
N VAL A 59 -2.47 -1.90 3.78
CA VAL A 59 -1.62 -0.72 3.57
C VAL A 59 -2.53 0.42 3.12
N GLY A 60 -2.67 1.47 3.90
CA GLY A 60 -3.54 2.59 3.54
C GLY A 60 -4.86 2.68 4.30
N GLY A 61 -4.98 1.96 5.38
CA GLY A 61 -5.90 2.26 6.46
C GLY A 61 -7.33 1.76 6.36
N PRO A 62 -8.15 2.20 7.30
CA PRO A 62 -9.57 2.00 7.21
C PRO A 62 -10.20 3.01 6.24
N TYR A 63 -11.22 2.57 5.55
CA TYR A 63 -12.08 3.38 4.71
C TYR A 63 -13.53 3.31 5.21
N ARG A 64 -14.32 4.31 4.88
CA ARG A 64 -15.74 4.36 5.18
C ARG A 64 -16.54 4.60 3.90
N SER A 65 -17.66 3.88 3.78
CA SER A 65 -18.73 4.16 2.84
C SER A 65 -19.92 4.73 3.60
N ASP A 66 -20.59 5.71 3.00
CA ASP A 66 -21.85 6.30 3.49
C ASP A 66 -23.00 6.10 2.49
N ASP A 67 -22.81 5.24 1.48
CA ASP A 67 -23.74 5.00 0.36
C ASP A 67 -23.99 3.51 0.04
N GLY A 68 -23.76 2.64 1.03
CA GLY A 68 -23.96 1.19 0.89
C GLY A 68 -22.88 0.50 0.04
N CYS A 69 -21.64 0.80 0.29
CA CYS A 69 -20.44 0.25 -0.36
C CYS A 69 -20.27 0.66 -1.84
N ARG A 70 -20.92 1.71 -2.32
CA ARG A 70 -20.73 2.18 -3.70
C ARG A 70 -19.47 2.99 -3.86
N THR A 71 -19.18 3.85 -2.88
CA THR A 71 -17.95 4.64 -2.82
C THR A 71 -17.32 4.60 -1.43
N TRP A 72 -16.02 4.81 -1.37
CA TRP A 72 -15.21 4.78 -0.17
C TRP A 72 -14.42 6.06 0.01
N ARG A 73 -14.35 6.54 1.24
CA ARG A 73 -13.43 7.63 1.61
C ARG A 73 -12.42 7.14 2.64
N PRO A 74 -11.15 7.56 2.53
CA PRO A 74 -10.12 7.19 3.47
C PRO A 74 -10.35 7.85 4.84
N LEU A 75 -10.03 7.14 5.91
CA LEU A 75 -10.11 7.64 7.29
C LEU A 75 -8.73 7.92 7.89
N HIS A 76 -7.69 7.37 7.30
CA HIS A 76 -6.32 7.45 7.81
C HIS A 76 -5.69 8.84 7.64
N GLY A 77 -6.17 9.68 6.73
CA GLY A 77 -5.74 11.07 6.59
C GLY A 77 -5.98 11.92 7.83
N ASN A 78 -6.98 11.55 8.61
CA ASN A 78 -7.35 12.23 9.84
C ASN A 78 -6.57 11.73 11.07
N LEU A 79 -5.68 10.74 10.90
CA LEU A 79 -4.78 10.29 11.96
C LEU A 79 -3.71 11.34 12.22
N PRO A 80 -3.44 11.71 13.48
CA PRO A 80 -2.29 12.52 13.84
C PRO A 80 -0.99 11.97 13.26
N TYR A 81 -0.08 12.84 12.85
CA TYR A 81 1.16 12.47 12.19
C TYR A 81 1.98 11.46 13.00
N GLU A 82 2.07 11.62 14.31
CA GLU A 82 2.78 10.69 15.21
C GLU A 82 2.15 9.29 15.23
N MET A 83 0.85 9.18 15.00
CA MET A 83 0.17 7.88 14.88
C MET A 83 0.47 7.22 13.54
N ARG A 84 0.55 8.00 12.47
CA ARG A 84 0.95 7.51 11.15
C ARG A 84 2.38 6.98 11.15
N LEU A 85 3.31 7.66 11.81
CA LEU A 85 4.68 7.18 11.99
C LEU A 85 4.78 5.84 12.71
N LYS A 86 3.77 5.49 13.51
CA LYS A 86 3.64 4.18 14.18
C LYS A 86 2.86 3.15 13.36
N HIS A 87 2.54 3.45 12.10
CA HIS A 87 1.74 2.60 11.22
C HIS A 87 0.34 2.26 11.76
N LEU A 88 -0.25 3.16 12.54
CA LEU A 88 -1.61 2.98 13.08
C LEU A 88 -2.71 3.15 12.00
N ASP A 89 -2.33 3.55 10.82
CA ASP A 89 -3.15 3.57 9.61
C ASP A 89 -3.22 2.23 8.88
N MET A 90 -2.43 1.23 9.26
CA MET A 90 -2.50 -0.13 8.69
C MET A 90 -3.49 -0.98 9.47
N ALA A 91 -4.75 -0.93 9.05
CA ALA A 91 -5.85 -1.58 9.75
C ALA A 91 -5.83 -3.10 9.58
N ARG A 92 -5.77 -3.85 10.70
CA ARG A 92 -5.88 -5.33 10.69
C ARG A 92 -7.31 -5.79 10.94
N SER A 93 -7.97 -5.18 11.89
CA SER A 93 -9.35 -5.51 12.24
C SER A 93 -10.06 -4.28 12.78
N LEU A 94 -11.34 -4.14 12.45
CA LEU A 94 -12.17 -3.03 12.87
C LEU A 94 -13.49 -3.54 13.42
N SER A 95 -13.97 -2.93 14.51
CA SER A 95 -15.28 -3.18 15.07
C SER A 95 -16.06 -1.87 15.20
N ALA A 96 -17.24 -1.81 14.59
CA ALA A 96 -18.19 -0.72 14.77
C ALA A 96 -19.15 -1.03 15.93
N ASP A 97 -19.55 -0.01 16.68
CA ASP A 97 -20.54 -0.15 17.75
C ASP A 97 -21.95 -0.33 17.12
N PRO A 98 -22.69 -1.38 17.48
CA PRO A 98 -24.04 -1.59 16.94
C PRO A 98 -25.05 -0.53 17.39
N ARG A 99 -24.73 0.31 18.37
CA ARG A 99 -25.59 1.40 18.89
C ARG A 99 -25.37 2.70 18.11
N ASP A 100 -24.13 2.92 17.64
CA ASP A 100 -23.72 4.12 16.88
C ASP A 100 -22.63 3.76 15.89
N GLU A 101 -22.94 3.83 14.62
CA GLU A 101 -22.02 3.52 13.50
C GLU A 101 -20.78 4.39 13.47
N ASN A 102 -20.73 5.53 14.16
CA ASN A 102 -19.57 6.40 14.22
C ASN A 102 -18.56 6.00 15.30
N ASN A 103 -18.96 5.14 16.23
CA ASN A 103 -18.07 4.60 17.26
C ASN A 103 -17.34 3.37 16.73
N ILE A 104 -16.07 3.53 16.45
CA ILE A 104 -15.23 2.47 15.86
C ILE A 104 -13.96 2.26 16.67
N VAL A 105 -13.55 1.01 16.75
CA VAL A 105 -12.31 0.55 17.35
C VAL A 105 -11.53 -0.22 16.29
N CYS A 106 -10.26 0.12 16.09
CA CYS A 106 -9.42 -0.49 15.09
C CYS A 106 -8.11 -0.99 15.69
N ALA A 107 -7.77 -2.25 15.44
CA ALA A 107 -6.47 -2.83 15.73
C ALA A 107 -5.57 -2.65 14.50
N SER A 108 -4.43 -1.99 14.67
CA SER A 108 -3.60 -1.50 13.57
C SER A 108 -2.12 -1.74 13.83
N GLY A 109 -1.35 -1.86 12.75
CA GLY A 109 0.12 -2.01 12.79
C GLY A 109 0.65 -2.66 11.52
N SER A 110 1.93 -2.54 11.26
CA SER A 110 2.52 -2.98 9.98
C SER A 110 3.49 -4.15 10.14
N THR A 111 4.46 -4.01 10.98
CA THR A 111 5.54 -5.00 11.13
C THR A 111 5.81 -5.28 12.61
N PRO A 112 6.47 -6.41 12.93
CA PRO A 112 6.79 -6.76 14.31
C PRO A 112 7.67 -5.74 15.04
N ASP A 113 8.42 -4.96 14.29
CA ASP A 113 9.33 -3.95 14.83
C ASP A 113 8.68 -2.56 14.97
N ALA A 114 7.50 -2.36 14.36
CA ALA A 114 6.71 -1.14 14.50
C ALA A 114 5.71 -1.31 15.64
N MET A 115 5.71 -0.37 16.57
CA MET A 115 4.75 -0.35 17.68
C MET A 115 3.36 0.05 17.16
N GLY A 116 2.59 -0.92 16.69
CA GLY A 116 1.18 -0.78 16.40
C GLY A 116 0.35 -0.52 17.64
N GLY A 117 -0.96 -0.57 17.53
CA GLY A 117 -1.84 -0.35 18.66
C GLY A 117 -3.31 -0.44 18.31
N ILE A 118 -4.12 -0.08 19.29
CA ILE A 118 -5.56 0.08 19.13
C ILE A 118 -5.85 1.57 19.07
N ILE A 119 -6.59 1.97 18.05
CA ILE A 119 -7.07 3.34 17.86
C ILE A 119 -8.59 3.37 17.88
N VAL A 120 -9.11 4.47 18.37
CA VAL A 120 -10.54 4.68 18.57
C VAL A 120 -10.97 5.99 17.93
N SER A 121 -12.13 5.96 17.29
CA SER A 121 -12.85 7.15 16.83
C SER A 121 -14.28 7.11 17.34
N ARG A 122 -14.83 8.28 17.71
CA ARG A 122 -16.23 8.46 18.16
C ARG A 122 -17.06 9.29 17.18
N ASP A 123 -16.48 9.66 16.05
CA ASP A 123 -17.06 10.57 15.06
C ASP A 123 -16.94 10.04 13.62
N GLY A 124 -16.88 8.72 13.47
CA GLY A 124 -16.83 8.05 12.16
C GLY A 124 -15.51 8.21 11.41
N GLY A 125 -14.42 8.32 12.18
CA GLY A 125 -13.06 8.43 11.65
C GLY A 125 -12.61 9.86 11.33
N ARG A 126 -13.32 10.89 11.84
CA ARG A 126 -12.86 12.29 11.69
C ARG A 126 -11.73 12.61 12.65
N THR A 127 -11.79 12.07 13.86
CA THR A 127 -10.70 12.17 14.84
C THR A 127 -10.37 10.81 15.43
N TRP A 128 -9.12 10.65 15.85
CA TRP A 128 -8.60 9.40 16.37
C TRP A 128 -7.73 9.61 17.60
N HIS A 129 -7.76 8.65 18.52
CA HIS A 129 -6.80 8.57 19.61
C HIS A 129 -6.37 7.11 19.84
N GLN A 130 -5.13 6.93 20.30
CA GLN A 130 -4.58 5.62 20.62
C GLN A 130 -4.92 5.24 22.05
N THR A 131 -5.49 4.05 22.26
CA THR A 131 -5.92 3.55 23.58
C THR A 131 -5.07 2.40 24.11
N ALA A 132 -4.36 1.70 23.23
CA ALA A 132 -3.40 0.67 23.63
C ALA A 132 -2.23 0.58 22.64
N VAL A 133 -1.10 0.08 23.14
CA VAL A 133 0.06 -0.31 22.34
C VAL A 133 0.06 -1.83 22.22
N GLY A 134 0.33 -2.34 21.06
CA GLY A 134 0.39 -3.77 20.78
C GLY A 134 0.77 -4.05 19.35
N ASN A 135 1.06 -5.29 19.04
CA ASN A 135 1.43 -5.70 17.70
C ASN A 135 0.25 -6.35 16.99
N TYR A 136 -0.33 -5.65 16.02
CA TYR A 136 -1.47 -6.10 15.24
C TYR A 136 -1.14 -5.97 13.75
N LEU A 137 -0.53 -7.01 13.17
CA LEU A 137 0.07 -6.96 11.84
C LEU A 137 -0.98 -6.82 10.72
N GLY A 138 -1.33 -5.59 10.37
CA GLY A 138 -2.17 -5.27 9.21
C GLY A 138 -1.55 -5.77 7.91
N ASN A 139 -0.26 -5.57 7.73
CA ASN A 139 0.51 -6.06 6.58
C ASN A 139 1.36 -7.30 6.90
N GLY A 140 0.84 -8.25 7.67
CA GLY A 140 1.52 -9.50 8.01
C GLY A 140 1.08 -10.67 7.13
N ARG A 141 1.83 -11.77 7.16
CA ARG A 141 1.51 -12.99 6.39
C ARG A 141 0.12 -13.57 6.69
N ARG A 142 -0.39 -13.36 7.90
CA ARG A 142 -1.69 -13.87 8.35
C ARG A 142 -2.84 -12.89 8.16
N ARG A 143 -2.60 -11.79 7.43
CA ARG A 143 -3.65 -10.83 7.07
C ARG A 143 -4.79 -11.42 6.23
N VAL A 144 -4.54 -12.55 5.59
CA VAL A 144 -5.51 -13.30 4.77
C VAL A 144 -6.60 -14.01 5.59
N TYR A 145 -6.45 -14.09 6.90
CA TYR A 145 -7.41 -14.77 7.78
C TYR A 145 -8.30 -13.77 8.50
N GLY A 146 -9.30 -14.29 9.22
CA GLY A 146 -10.37 -13.60 9.91
C GLY A 146 -10.01 -12.43 10.81
N GLN A 147 -11.01 -11.91 11.48
CA GLN A 147 -10.87 -10.78 12.40
C GLN A 147 -10.19 -11.22 13.70
N ILE A 148 -9.27 -10.39 14.19
CA ILE A 148 -8.61 -10.59 15.49
C ILE A 148 -9.18 -9.71 16.60
N LEU A 149 -10.15 -8.87 16.29
CA LEU A 149 -10.88 -8.00 17.20
C LEU A 149 -12.38 -8.27 17.04
N ASP A 150 -13.05 -8.58 18.13
CA ASP A 150 -14.51 -8.72 18.11
C ASP A 150 -15.16 -8.10 19.33
N ARG A 151 -16.41 -7.72 19.17
CA ARG A 151 -17.28 -7.07 20.16
C ARG A 151 -18.32 -8.06 20.67
N ASN A 152 -18.56 -8.04 21.98
CA ASN A 152 -19.58 -8.87 22.60
C ASN A 152 -20.98 -8.47 22.09
N PRO A 153 -21.71 -9.37 21.42
CA PRO A 153 -23.04 -9.06 20.90
C PRO A 153 -24.09 -8.81 21.99
N SER A 154 -23.85 -9.30 23.23
CA SER A 154 -24.74 -9.09 24.39
C SER A 154 -24.38 -7.86 25.22
N ASN A 155 -23.16 -7.36 25.09
CA ASN A 155 -22.69 -6.15 25.78
C ASN A 155 -21.70 -5.42 24.88
N PRO A 156 -22.13 -4.46 24.08
CA PRO A 156 -21.25 -3.79 23.09
C PRO A 156 -20.08 -3.00 23.69
N ASP A 157 -20.03 -2.76 25.00
CA ASP A 157 -18.88 -2.13 25.64
C ASP A 157 -17.71 -3.10 25.86
N GLU A 158 -17.97 -4.41 25.74
CA GLU A 158 -16.92 -5.42 25.85
C GLU A 158 -16.35 -5.80 24.49
N LEU A 159 -15.01 -5.76 24.38
CA LEU A 159 -14.26 -6.20 23.23
C LEU A 159 -13.10 -7.11 23.66
N VAL A 160 -12.72 -8.05 22.79
CA VAL A 160 -11.51 -8.85 22.92
C VAL A 160 -10.71 -8.74 21.63
N VAL A 161 -9.39 -8.59 21.77
CA VAL A 161 -8.44 -8.55 20.65
C VAL A 161 -7.26 -9.48 20.88
N GLY A 162 -6.83 -10.15 19.82
CA GLY A 162 -5.63 -11.00 19.82
C GLY A 162 -4.50 -10.34 19.04
N GLY A 163 -3.40 -10.05 19.72
CA GLY A 163 -2.21 -9.46 19.09
C GLY A 163 -1.15 -10.51 18.73
N ASP A 164 -0.21 -10.08 17.93
CA ASP A 164 0.96 -10.89 17.58
C ASP A 164 2.01 -10.75 18.70
N CYS A 165 2.20 -11.83 19.45
CA CYS A 165 3.03 -11.85 20.67
C CYS A 165 2.63 -10.85 21.77
N THR A 166 1.51 -10.15 21.61
CA THR A 166 0.96 -9.24 22.64
C THR A 166 0.00 -9.98 23.58
N GLY A 167 -0.42 -11.18 23.20
CA GLY A 167 -1.46 -11.93 23.92
C GLY A 167 -2.87 -11.47 23.57
N LEU A 168 -3.80 -11.86 24.41
CA LEU A 168 -5.18 -11.39 24.36
C LEU A 168 -5.37 -10.19 25.30
N MET A 169 -6.07 -9.18 24.81
CA MET A 169 -6.47 -8.02 25.61
C MET A 169 -7.98 -7.87 25.59
N LYS A 170 -8.54 -7.39 26.68
CA LYS A 170 -9.98 -7.13 26.85
C LYS A 170 -10.21 -5.68 27.24
N SER A 171 -11.24 -5.10 26.65
CA SER A 171 -11.86 -3.83 27.05
C SER A 171 -13.26 -4.08 27.57
N THR A 172 -13.74 -3.24 28.52
CA THR A 172 -15.12 -3.22 29.08
C THR A 172 -15.73 -1.84 28.97
N ASP A 173 -15.12 -0.90 28.30
CA ASP A 173 -15.50 0.50 28.16
C ASP A 173 -15.46 0.97 26.70
N ASN A 174 -15.89 0.08 25.79
CA ASN A 174 -15.97 0.37 24.36
C ASN A 174 -14.61 0.72 23.72
N GLY A 175 -13.52 0.12 24.24
CA GLY A 175 -12.18 0.25 23.67
C GLY A 175 -11.34 1.41 24.21
N GLU A 176 -11.81 2.15 25.23
CA GLU A 176 -11.05 3.25 25.82
C GLU A 176 -9.88 2.77 26.68
N THR A 177 -10.09 1.67 27.41
CA THR A 177 -9.01 1.05 28.18
C THR A 177 -8.92 -0.45 27.88
N TRP A 178 -7.72 -0.99 28.00
CA TRP A 178 -7.41 -2.38 27.69
C TRP A 178 -6.56 -3.00 28.78
N ARG A 179 -6.87 -4.23 29.13
CA ARG A 179 -6.05 -5.03 30.05
C ARG A 179 -5.71 -6.38 29.45
N PRO A 180 -4.51 -6.92 29.73
CA PRO A 180 -4.14 -8.26 29.27
C PRO A 180 -5.02 -9.32 29.96
N VAL A 181 -5.40 -10.36 29.21
CA VAL A 181 -6.17 -11.51 29.69
C VAL A 181 -5.47 -12.85 29.36
N GLY A 182 -4.15 -12.79 29.19
CA GLY A 182 -3.28 -13.95 29.03
C GLY A 182 -2.98 -14.34 27.59
N LEU A 183 -2.47 -15.54 27.44
CA LEU A 183 -2.04 -16.15 26.17
C LEU A 183 -0.95 -15.33 25.45
N ASP A 184 0.01 -14.86 26.21
CA ASP A 184 1.23 -14.27 25.66
C ASP A 184 1.99 -15.27 24.79
N ASP A 185 2.82 -14.78 23.87
CA ASP A 185 3.61 -15.60 22.96
C ASP A 185 2.79 -16.44 21.96
N HIS A 186 1.60 -15.93 21.56
CA HIS A 186 0.75 -16.48 20.52
C HIS A 186 0.59 -15.52 19.36
N TRP A 187 0.33 -16.05 18.17
CA TRP A 187 -0.03 -15.29 16.99
C TRP A 187 -1.47 -15.62 16.55
N PHE A 188 -2.40 -14.74 16.84
CA PHE A 188 -3.81 -14.97 16.59
C PHE A 188 -4.21 -14.69 15.13
N CYS A 189 -5.02 -15.56 14.57
CA CYS A 189 -5.63 -15.42 13.25
C CYS A 189 -7.10 -15.01 13.33
N CYS A 190 -7.80 -15.49 14.37
CA CYS A 190 -9.24 -15.26 14.55
C CYS A 190 -9.57 -15.19 16.02
N VAL A 191 -10.33 -14.16 16.40
CA VAL A 191 -10.93 -14.02 17.75
C VAL A 191 -12.35 -13.58 17.55
N PHE A 192 -13.32 -14.29 18.16
CA PHE A 192 -14.71 -13.86 18.11
C PHE A 192 -15.52 -14.34 19.32
N TYR A 193 -16.55 -13.55 19.67
CA TYR A 193 -17.58 -13.96 20.61
C TYR A 193 -18.53 -14.97 19.97
N ASP A 194 -18.88 -16.01 20.70
CA ASP A 194 -19.87 -17.02 20.27
C ASP A 194 -21.24 -16.34 20.07
N ARG A 195 -21.87 -16.60 18.94
CA ARG A 195 -23.15 -15.95 18.56
C ARG A 195 -24.37 -16.69 19.11
N ALA A 196 -24.17 -17.77 19.86
CA ALA A 196 -25.24 -18.56 20.50
C ALA A 196 -25.07 -18.66 22.01
N VAL A 197 -23.84 -18.71 22.51
CA VAL A 197 -23.54 -18.90 23.93
C VAL A 197 -23.00 -17.61 24.54
N LYS A 198 -23.79 -16.98 25.39
CA LYS A 198 -23.42 -15.73 26.06
C LYS A 198 -22.13 -15.91 26.89
N GLY A 199 -21.20 -14.98 26.75
CA GLY A 199 -19.95 -14.97 27.48
C GLY A 199 -18.88 -15.93 26.92
N ARG A 200 -19.21 -16.74 25.90
CA ARG A 200 -18.20 -17.56 25.23
C ARG A 200 -17.41 -16.77 24.22
N VAL A 201 -16.09 -16.97 24.23
CA VAL A 201 -15.16 -16.37 23.27
C VAL A 201 -14.24 -17.44 22.73
N TRP A 202 -13.94 -17.36 21.44
CA TRP A 202 -13.01 -18.24 20.74
C TRP A 202 -11.77 -17.46 20.31
N ALA A 203 -10.59 -18.10 20.41
CA ALA A 203 -9.34 -17.55 19.93
C ALA A 203 -8.48 -18.62 19.25
N CYS A 204 -8.14 -18.38 17.99
CA CYS A 204 -7.32 -19.27 17.17
C CYS A 204 -5.91 -18.72 17.00
N ALA A 205 -4.92 -19.50 17.44
CA ALA A 205 -3.51 -19.25 17.25
C ALA A 205 -2.86 -20.46 16.57
N PRO A 206 -2.95 -20.60 15.23
CA PRO A 206 -2.32 -21.69 14.49
C PRO A 206 -0.80 -21.55 14.51
N GLY A 207 -0.09 -22.69 14.53
CA GLY A 207 1.36 -22.77 14.34
C GLY A 207 1.73 -22.88 12.87
N TYR A 208 3.03 -22.89 12.57
CA TYR A 208 3.52 -23.11 11.21
C TYR A 208 3.03 -24.42 10.58
N GLU A 209 2.89 -25.45 11.39
CA GLU A 209 2.39 -26.75 10.96
C GLU A 209 0.91 -26.80 10.58
N ASP A 210 0.14 -25.81 11.00
CA ASP A 210 -1.29 -25.66 10.67
C ASP A 210 -1.51 -24.87 9.39
N VAL A 211 -0.46 -24.21 8.89
CA VAL A 211 -0.46 -23.41 7.67
C VAL A 211 0.54 -24.01 6.69
N PRO A 212 0.11 -24.80 5.71
CA PRO A 212 0.98 -25.61 4.85
C PRO A 212 2.13 -24.83 4.20
N GLY A 213 1.85 -23.62 3.74
CA GLY A 213 2.83 -22.78 3.10
C GLY A 213 3.90 -22.25 4.05
N GLU A 214 3.55 -21.87 5.27
CA GLU A 214 4.52 -21.37 6.25
C GLU A 214 5.51 -22.46 6.67
N ALA A 215 5.05 -23.68 6.88
CA ALA A 215 5.93 -24.81 7.20
C ALA A 215 6.95 -25.09 6.09
N GLU A 216 6.57 -24.95 4.83
CA GLU A 216 7.47 -25.11 3.70
C GLU A 216 8.48 -23.97 3.58
N ALA A 217 8.06 -22.73 3.81
CA ALA A 217 8.94 -21.57 3.79
C ALA A 217 10.05 -21.67 4.85
N VAL A 218 9.67 -22.08 6.07
CA VAL A 218 10.65 -22.32 7.15
C VAL A 218 11.64 -23.42 6.76
N ARG A 219 11.17 -24.55 6.23
CA ARG A 219 12.05 -25.67 5.81
C ARG A 219 13.02 -25.29 4.71
N LYS A 220 12.63 -24.38 3.79
CA LYS A 220 13.46 -23.92 2.68
C LYS A 220 14.37 -22.75 3.05
N GLY A 221 14.37 -22.30 4.31
CA GLY A 221 15.12 -21.11 4.74
C GLY A 221 14.62 -19.80 4.10
N ARG A 222 13.44 -19.82 3.53
CA ARG A 222 12.80 -18.67 2.85
C ARG A 222 11.98 -17.82 3.80
N ASP A 223 11.96 -18.13 5.09
CA ASP A 223 11.37 -17.26 6.07
C ASP A 223 12.25 -16.01 6.21
N PRO A 224 11.82 -14.83 5.78
CA PRO A 224 12.57 -13.59 5.93
C PRO A 224 12.74 -13.21 7.41
N ASN A 225 12.02 -13.87 8.32
CA ASN A 225 12.11 -13.72 9.76
C ASN A 225 12.35 -15.06 10.48
N PRO A 226 13.53 -15.69 10.29
CA PRO A 226 13.83 -16.98 10.91
C PRO A 226 14.00 -16.91 12.44
N LYS A 227 13.99 -15.72 13.02
CA LYS A 227 14.04 -15.53 14.47
C LYS A 227 12.65 -15.73 15.06
N PRO A 228 12.51 -16.39 16.21
CA PRO A 228 11.23 -16.62 16.86
C PRO A 228 10.69 -15.35 17.51
N ARG A 229 10.40 -14.33 16.70
CA ARG A 229 9.73 -13.09 17.13
C ARG A 229 8.21 -13.26 17.15
N TYR A 230 7.70 -14.34 16.57
CA TYR A 230 6.27 -14.66 16.50
C TYR A 230 5.97 -15.77 17.47
N GLY A 231 4.78 -15.74 18.05
CA GLY A 231 4.31 -16.64 19.07
C GLY A 231 4.71 -18.10 18.84
N ARG A 232 5.42 -18.65 19.81
CA ARG A 232 5.91 -20.05 19.78
C ARG A 232 4.84 -21.04 20.15
N LYS A 233 3.78 -20.56 20.79
CA LYS A 233 2.69 -21.37 21.28
C LYS A 233 1.54 -21.36 20.28
N ARG A 234 0.91 -22.49 20.15
CA ARG A 234 -0.27 -22.66 19.29
C ARG A 234 -1.41 -23.31 20.05
N GLY A 235 -2.62 -23.02 19.64
CA GLY A 235 -3.82 -23.62 20.21
C GLY A 235 -5.09 -23.01 19.68
N LEU A 236 -6.18 -23.78 19.82
CA LEU A 236 -7.53 -23.25 19.84
C LEU A 236 -7.92 -23.08 21.30
N TYR A 237 -8.34 -21.88 21.64
CA TYR A 237 -8.73 -21.51 23.00
C TYR A 237 -10.19 -21.13 23.06
N ARG A 238 -10.83 -21.44 24.19
CA ARG A 238 -12.19 -21.05 24.50
C ARG A 238 -12.22 -20.43 25.90
N SER A 239 -12.91 -19.34 26.01
CA SER A 239 -13.35 -18.76 27.26
C SER A 239 -14.87 -18.96 27.39
N ASP A 240 -15.36 -19.21 28.59
CA ASP A 240 -16.80 -19.27 28.91
C ASP A 240 -17.22 -18.18 29.90
N ASP A 241 -16.33 -17.20 30.19
CA ASP A 241 -16.49 -16.12 31.15
C ASP A 241 -16.22 -14.72 30.54
N GLY A 242 -16.46 -14.57 29.25
CA GLY A 242 -16.30 -13.31 28.56
C GLY A 242 -14.87 -12.92 28.24
N GLY A 243 -13.96 -13.91 28.18
CA GLY A 243 -12.55 -13.69 27.86
C GLY A 243 -11.66 -13.44 29.07
N GLU A 244 -12.13 -13.74 30.30
CA GLU A 244 -11.33 -13.58 31.51
C GLU A 244 -10.36 -14.74 31.69
N THR A 245 -10.84 -15.97 31.51
CA THR A 245 -10.01 -17.18 31.58
C THR A 245 -10.12 -18.01 30.32
N TRP A 246 -9.08 -18.75 30.00
CA TRP A 246 -8.95 -19.47 28.73
C TRP A 246 -8.64 -20.93 28.92
N THR A 247 -9.44 -21.78 28.30
CA THR A 247 -9.22 -23.21 28.22
C THR A 247 -8.64 -23.56 26.85
N ARG A 248 -7.49 -24.21 26.83
CA ARG A 248 -6.93 -24.77 25.59
C ARG A 248 -7.67 -26.07 25.22
N LEU A 249 -8.17 -26.12 23.99
CA LEU A 249 -8.81 -27.30 23.46
C LEU A 249 -7.77 -28.26 22.88
N GLU A 250 -7.87 -29.55 23.18
CA GLU A 250 -6.91 -30.55 22.71
C GLU A 250 -7.18 -30.90 21.25
N MET A 251 -6.28 -30.48 20.38
CA MET A 251 -6.39 -30.67 18.93
C MET A 251 -5.04 -30.95 18.28
N LYS A 252 -5.06 -31.77 17.23
CA LYS A 252 -3.87 -32.02 16.39
C LYS A 252 -3.59 -30.91 15.42
N ARG A 253 -4.65 -30.29 14.88
CA ARG A 253 -4.60 -29.17 13.93
C ARG A 253 -5.43 -28.03 14.47
N ILE A 254 -4.93 -26.82 14.32
CA ILE A 254 -5.61 -25.61 14.75
C ILE A 254 -6.24 -24.93 13.53
N PRO A 255 -7.51 -24.50 13.59
CA PRO A 255 -8.13 -23.78 12.48
C PRO A 255 -7.50 -22.41 12.28
N THR A 256 -7.46 -21.96 11.03
CA THR A 256 -7.01 -20.63 10.66
C THR A 256 -8.13 -19.59 10.70
N GLU A 257 -9.38 -20.06 10.56
CA GLU A 257 -10.58 -19.23 10.53
C GLU A 257 -11.73 -19.96 11.21
N LEU A 258 -12.61 -19.22 11.88
CA LEU A 258 -13.87 -19.73 12.46
C LEU A 258 -15.07 -18.92 11.97
N CYS A 259 -16.22 -19.58 11.84
CA CYS A 259 -17.47 -18.96 11.43
C CYS A 259 -18.68 -19.60 12.14
N GLN A 260 -19.71 -18.83 12.42
CA GLN A 260 -20.91 -19.28 13.09
C GLN A 260 -22.15 -18.55 12.57
N ILE A 261 -23.22 -19.27 12.31
CA ILE A 261 -24.54 -18.69 12.12
C ILE A 261 -25.04 -18.20 13.49
N ALA A 262 -25.59 -16.99 13.54
CA ALA A 262 -26.13 -16.42 14.76
C ALA A 262 -27.22 -17.31 15.38
N GLY A 263 -27.13 -17.59 16.68
CA GLY A 263 -28.02 -18.47 17.40
C GLY A 263 -27.81 -19.98 17.18
N SER A 264 -26.89 -20.38 16.31
CA SER A 264 -26.55 -21.79 16.08
C SER A 264 -25.44 -22.25 17.03
N ALA A 265 -25.58 -23.43 17.65
CA ALA A 265 -24.48 -24.02 18.40
C ALA A 265 -23.32 -24.49 17.50
N ARG A 266 -23.54 -24.58 16.19
CA ARG A 266 -22.54 -25.05 15.22
C ARG A 266 -21.54 -23.96 14.90
N VAL A 267 -20.27 -24.23 15.20
CA VAL A 267 -19.12 -23.42 14.77
C VAL A 267 -18.36 -24.19 13.70
N LEU A 268 -18.09 -23.53 12.58
CA LEU A 268 -17.23 -24.08 11.51
C LEU A 268 -15.80 -23.58 11.67
N GLY A 269 -14.82 -24.39 11.26
CA GLY A 269 -13.42 -23.99 11.18
C GLY A 269 -12.78 -24.47 9.88
N ILE A 270 -11.86 -23.64 9.34
CA ILE A 270 -11.00 -24.00 8.20
C ILE A 270 -9.69 -24.59 8.75
N PHE A 271 -9.35 -25.80 8.35
CA PHE A 271 -8.17 -26.54 8.77
C PHE A 271 -7.24 -26.81 7.57
N ASP A 272 -5.95 -26.64 7.77
CA ASP A 272 -4.92 -26.86 6.74
C ASP A 272 -5.22 -26.10 5.43
N GLU A 273 -6.01 -25.02 5.50
CA GLU A 273 -6.52 -24.23 4.35
C GLU A 273 -7.28 -25.06 3.29
N GLN A 274 -7.74 -26.27 3.63
CA GLN A 274 -8.42 -27.18 2.69
C GLN A 274 -9.64 -27.89 3.25
N ASP A 275 -9.76 -28.00 4.56
CA ASP A 275 -10.76 -28.82 5.20
C ASP A 275 -11.67 -27.99 6.09
N VAL A 276 -12.98 -28.05 5.87
CA VAL A 276 -13.96 -27.42 6.75
C VAL A 276 -14.46 -28.48 7.72
N ARG A 277 -14.42 -28.17 9.00
CA ARG A 277 -14.97 -29.02 10.06
C ARG A 277 -15.94 -28.23 10.93
N ALA A 278 -16.85 -28.93 11.57
CA ALA A 278 -17.86 -28.37 12.45
C ALA A 278 -17.76 -28.96 13.86
N THR A 279 -18.02 -28.12 14.84
CA THR A 279 -18.30 -28.51 16.22
C THR A 279 -19.67 -28.03 16.63
N GLU A 280 -20.37 -28.78 17.48
CA GLU A 280 -21.66 -28.42 18.09
C GLU A 280 -21.63 -28.56 19.62
N ASP A 281 -20.51 -29.05 20.16
CA ASP A 281 -20.28 -29.34 21.58
C ASP A 281 -19.22 -28.39 22.22
N GLY A 282 -19.08 -27.18 21.66
CA GLY A 282 -18.16 -26.19 22.16
C GLY A 282 -16.69 -26.54 21.91
N GLY A 283 -16.41 -27.27 20.86
CA GLY A 283 -15.04 -27.60 20.43
C GLY A 283 -14.49 -28.90 21.00
N ALA A 284 -15.28 -29.68 21.77
CA ALA A 284 -14.85 -30.97 22.30
C ALA A 284 -14.64 -32.00 21.17
N THR A 285 -15.51 -31.97 20.17
CA THR A 285 -15.35 -32.79 18.96
C THR A 285 -15.52 -31.98 17.69
N TRP A 286 -14.78 -32.36 16.64
CA TRP A 286 -14.84 -31.75 15.32
C TRP A 286 -15.10 -32.78 14.24
N ARG A 287 -16.17 -32.62 13.48
CA ARG A 287 -16.59 -33.52 12.41
C ARG A 287 -16.36 -32.91 11.04
N GLY A 288 -16.08 -33.73 10.02
CA GLY A 288 -15.91 -33.25 8.65
C GLY A 288 -17.15 -32.56 8.12
N PHE A 289 -16.95 -31.39 7.50
CA PHE A 289 -18.02 -30.57 6.92
C PHE A 289 -17.71 -30.11 5.49
N SER A 290 -16.71 -30.73 4.85
CA SER A 290 -16.21 -30.39 3.50
C SER A 290 -16.95 -31.11 2.36
N GLN A 291 -17.96 -31.93 2.60
CA GLN A 291 -18.63 -32.66 1.53
C GLN A 291 -19.15 -31.70 0.44
N GLY A 292 -18.83 -31.97 -0.82
CA GLY A 292 -19.12 -31.10 -1.98
C GLY A 292 -18.05 -30.06 -2.31
N LEU A 293 -17.08 -29.83 -1.42
CA LEU A 293 -15.96 -28.95 -1.72
C LEU A 293 -14.86 -29.68 -2.50
N PRO A 294 -14.31 -29.06 -3.55
CA PRO A 294 -13.13 -29.59 -4.24
C PRO A 294 -11.89 -29.47 -3.38
N ARG A 295 -11.01 -30.47 -3.45
CA ARG A 295 -9.68 -30.46 -2.84
C ARG A 295 -8.62 -30.09 -3.87
N LEU A 296 -7.54 -29.45 -3.42
CA LEU A 296 -6.37 -29.27 -4.28
C LEU A 296 -5.72 -30.63 -4.54
N ALA A 297 -5.43 -30.88 -5.81
CA ALA A 297 -4.59 -32.02 -6.15
C ALA A 297 -3.17 -31.81 -5.60
N PRO A 298 -2.47 -32.88 -5.21
CA PRO A 298 -1.07 -32.77 -4.81
C PRO A 298 -0.23 -32.06 -5.88
N GLY A 299 0.60 -31.10 -5.47
CA GLY A 299 1.47 -30.33 -6.37
C GLY A 299 0.82 -29.13 -7.09
N VAL A 300 -0.49 -28.91 -6.94
CA VAL A 300 -1.13 -27.71 -7.46
C VAL A 300 -0.68 -26.51 -6.62
N LYS A 301 -0.04 -25.53 -7.27
CA LYS A 301 0.33 -24.27 -6.65
C LYS A 301 -0.88 -23.33 -6.67
N VAL A 302 -1.26 -22.84 -5.52
CA VAL A 302 -2.13 -21.69 -5.36
C VAL A 302 -1.23 -20.45 -5.25
N TRP A 303 -1.70 -19.34 -5.80
CA TRP A 303 -0.96 -18.10 -5.79
C TRP A 303 -0.53 -17.68 -4.38
N ASP A 304 0.71 -17.27 -4.26
CA ASP A 304 1.31 -16.77 -3.04
C ASP A 304 2.42 -15.79 -3.42
N ASN A 305 2.34 -14.57 -2.90
CA ASN A 305 3.35 -13.51 -3.08
C ASN A 305 4.77 -13.91 -2.67
N TYR A 306 4.91 -14.95 -1.86
CA TYR A 306 6.19 -15.38 -1.29
C TYR A 306 6.71 -16.68 -1.90
N GLY A 307 6.13 -17.14 -3.01
CA GLY A 307 6.51 -18.41 -3.65
C GLY A 307 6.21 -19.63 -2.78
N VAL A 308 5.30 -19.51 -1.83
CA VAL A 308 4.91 -20.54 -0.88
C VAL A 308 3.60 -21.17 -1.33
N GLN A 309 3.53 -22.50 -1.34
CA GLN A 309 2.31 -23.19 -1.67
C GLN A 309 1.28 -23.01 -0.55
N ARG A 310 0.16 -22.36 -0.85
CA ARG A 310 -0.97 -22.16 0.05
C ARG A 310 -2.08 -23.15 -0.21
N GLY A 311 -2.99 -23.28 0.75
CA GLY A 311 -4.22 -24.04 0.61
C GLY A 311 -5.25 -23.34 -0.26
N ARG A 312 -6.45 -23.91 -0.31
CA ARG A 312 -7.51 -23.44 -1.21
C ARG A 312 -8.48 -22.46 -0.58
N TYR A 313 -8.65 -22.54 0.74
CA TYR A 313 -9.69 -21.77 1.45
C TYR A 313 -9.07 -20.90 2.54
N TRP A 314 -9.37 -19.62 2.50
CA TRP A 314 -8.93 -18.65 3.53
C TRP A 314 -10.11 -18.04 4.27
N ALA A 315 -11.29 -17.97 3.63
CA ALA A 315 -12.43 -17.25 4.18
C ALA A 315 -13.73 -18.05 4.13
N ILE A 316 -14.51 -17.94 5.19
CA ILE A 316 -15.84 -18.51 5.34
C ILE A 316 -16.75 -17.47 6.01
N GLY A 317 -17.95 -17.30 5.50
CA GLY A 317 -18.95 -16.38 6.02
C GLY A 317 -20.28 -17.10 6.32
N ALA A 318 -21.17 -16.40 7.00
CA ALA A 318 -22.49 -16.89 7.33
C ALA A 318 -23.59 -15.88 6.99
N GLY A 319 -24.68 -16.36 6.43
CA GLY A 319 -25.97 -15.70 6.42
C GLY A 319 -26.81 -16.16 7.61
N ARG A 320 -28.13 -15.94 7.53
CA ARG A 320 -29.05 -16.27 8.63
C ARG A 320 -29.21 -17.79 8.83
N ASP A 321 -29.24 -18.55 7.71
CA ASP A 321 -29.48 -19.99 7.72
C ASP A 321 -28.58 -20.78 6.75
N PHE A 322 -27.48 -20.15 6.31
CA PHE A 322 -26.54 -20.77 5.39
C PHE A 322 -25.11 -20.26 5.63
N TYR A 323 -24.14 -21.01 5.12
CA TYR A 323 -22.74 -20.65 5.05
C TYR A 323 -22.33 -20.36 3.62
N VAL A 324 -21.38 -19.44 3.46
CA VAL A 324 -20.72 -19.15 2.20
C VAL A 324 -19.22 -19.31 2.34
N LEU A 325 -18.58 -19.73 1.27
CA LEU A 325 -17.14 -19.91 1.20
C LEU A 325 -16.69 -19.50 -0.19
N CYS A 326 -15.56 -18.80 -0.29
CA CYS A 326 -14.93 -18.51 -1.55
C CYS A 326 -13.53 -19.15 -1.56
N ASP A 327 -13.19 -19.84 -2.65
CA ASP A 327 -11.83 -20.36 -2.76
C ASP A 327 -10.87 -19.27 -3.25
N THR A 328 -9.57 -19.54 -3.10
CA THR A 328 -8.50 -18.63 -3.50
C THR A 328 -8.42 -18.36 -5.01
N ARG A 329 -9.27 -18.99 -5.82
CA ARG A 329 -9.45 -18.73 -7.26
C ARG A 329 -10.72 -17.95 -7.55
N GLY A 330 -11.46 -17.51 -6.52
CA GLY A 330 -12.67 -16.75 -6.66
C GLY A 330 -13.94 -17.58 -6.91
N ASN A 331 -13.92 -18.88 -6.70
CA ASN A 331 -15.11 -19.71 -6.87
C ASN A 331 -15.96 -19.71 -5.58
N PRO A 332 -17.22 -19.26 -5.62
CA PRO A 332 -18.09 -19.24 -4.46
C PRO A 332 -18.81 -20.59 -4.27
N PHE A 333 -19.03 -20.93 -3.03
CA PHE A 333 -19.78 -22.11 -2.58
C PHE A 333 -20.79 -21.69 -1.52
N ARG A 334 -21.96 -22.35 -1.52
CA ARG A 334 -23.00 -22.17 -0.51
C ARG A 334 -23.37 -23.51 0.11
N ARG A 335 -23.72 -23.50 1.41
CA ARG A 335 -24.28 -24.63 2.11
C ARG A 335 -25.33 -24.15 3.11
N GLY A 336 -26.60 -24.53 2.94
CA GLY A 336 -27.62 -24.29 3.93
C GLY A 336 -27.30 -25.00 5.27
N ALA A 337 -27.82 -24.48 6.36
CA ALA A 337 -27.55 -25.03 7.70
C ALA A 337 -27.98 -26.51 7.83
N GLY A 338 -29.00 -26.93 7.10
CA GLY A 338 -29.52 -28.31 7.04
C GLY A 338 -28.97 -29.16 5.89
N ASP A 339 -28.19 -28.58 4.97
CA ASP A 339 -27.70 -29.30 3.81
C ASP A 339 -26.57 -30.28 4.17
N VAL A 340 -26.50 -31.39 3.43
CA VAL A 340 -25.45 -32.37 3.63
C VAL A 340 -24.14 -32.05 2.93
N ALA A 341 -24.18 -31.18 1.89
CA ALA A 341 -23.03 -30.85 1.07
C ALA A 341 -23.01 -29.38 0.66
N TRP A 342 -21.81 -28.87 0.35
CA TRP A 342 -21.61 -27.60 -0.29
C TRP A 342 -21.97 -27.66 -1.77
N THR A 343 -22.59 -26.63 -2.30
CA THR A 343 -22.93 -26.47 -3.70
C THR A 343 -22.11 -25.32 -4.28
N ALA A 344 -21.40 -25.61 -5.37
CA ALA A 344 -20.69 -24.58 -6.12
C ALA A 344 -21.70 -23.66 -6.82
N ILE A 345 -21.45 -22.36 -6.78
CA ILE A 345 -22.23 -21.37 -7.51
C ILE A 345 -21.50 -21.06 -8.81
N LYS A 346 -22.20 -21.24 -9.93
CA LYS A 346 -21.66 -20.88 -11.23
C LYS A 346 -21.72 -19.36 -11.35
N ILE A 347 -20.57 -18.72 -11.38
CA ILE A 347 -20.47 -17.28 -11.62
C ILE A 347 -20.51 -16.99 -13.12
N GLU A 348 -21.14 -15.90 -13.49
CA GLU A 348 -20.91 -15.25 -14.76
C GLU A 348 -19.67 -14.34 -14.66
N LYS A 349 -19.02 -14.05 -15.80
CA LYS A 349 -17.80 -13.25 -15.79
C LYS A 349 -18.04 -11.93 -15.08
N PRO A 350 -17.25 -11.59 -14.03
CA PRO A 350 -17.46 -10.37 -13.29
C PRO A 350 -17.23 -9.13 -14.11
N VAL A 351 -17.95 -8.08 -13.76
CA VAL A 351 -17.89 -6.80 -14.42
C VAL A 351 -17.06 -5.85 -13.55
N CYS A 352 -15.90 -5.46 -14.07
CA CYS A 352 -15.20 -4.27 -13.60
C CYS A 352 -15.74 -3.07 -14.39
N THR A 353 -16.07 -2.00 -13.69
CA THR A 353 -16.41 -0.71 -14.30
C THR A 353 -15.16 0.11 -14.53
N GLU A 354 -15.18 1.04 -15.48
CA GLU A 354 -14.10 2.01 -15.62
C GLU A 354 -14.03 2.92 -14.36
N PRO A 355 -12.85 3.31 -13.86
CA PRO A 355 -11.51 3.01 -14.38
C PRO A 355 -10.91 1.68 -13.90
N GLU A 356 -11.59 0.93 -13.06
CA GLU A 356 -11.05 -0.28 -12.41
C GLU A 356 -10.76 -1.41 -13.41
N LYS A 357 -11.41 -1.40 -14.57
CA LYS A 357 -11.22 -2.38 -15.64
C LYS A 357 -9.79 -2.40 -16.17
N GLU A 358 -9.16 -1.23 -16.29
CA GLU A 358 -7.78 -1.12 -16.77
C GLU A 358 -6.74 -1.60 -15.76
N MET A 359 -7.12 -1.72 -14.49
CA MET A 359 -6.20 -2.14 -13.43
C MET A 359 -5.96 -3.64 -13.37
N ARG A 360 -6.70 -4.47 -14.13
CA ARG A 360 -6.73 -5.90 -13.93
C ARG A 360 -6.18 -6.68 -15.10
N ASP A 361 -5.12 -7.43 -14.84
CA ASP A 361 -4.63 -8.49 -15.70
C ASP A 361 -5.25 -9.85 -15.35
N TYR A 362 -6.17 -9.90 -14.37
CA TYR A 362 -6.67 -11.14 -13.79
C TYR A 362 -8.18 -11.28 -13.99
N ASP A 363 -8.62 -12.52 -14.18
CA ASP A 363 -9.98 -12.89 -13.90
C ASP A 363 -10.30 -12.62 -12.43
N CYS A 364 -11.53 -12.32 -12.10
CA CYS A 364 -11.94 -11.79 -10.82
C CYS A 364 -11.58 -12.63 -9.59
N MET A 365 -11.51 -11.94 -8.45
CA MET A 365 -11.40 -12.46 -7.09
C MET A 365 -10.19 -13.40 -6.85
N PRO A 366 -8.98 -13.09 -7.37
CA PRO A 366 -7.81 -13.89 -7.04
C PRO A 366 -7.46 -13.69 -5.56
N ALA A 367 -7.16 -14.80 -4.89
CA ALA A 367 -6.79 -14.76 -3.47
C ALA A 367 -7.89 -14.16 -2.56
N ALA A 368 -9.15 -14.59 -2.76
CA ALA A 368 -10.27 -14.18 -1.91
C ALA A 368 -9.95 -14.42 -0.43
N CYS A 369 -9.95 -13.35 0.37
CA CYS A 369 -9.49 -13.38 1.76
C CYS A 369 -10.59 -13.10 2.77
N SER A 370 -11.71 -12.53 2.36
CA SER A 370 -12.94 -12.52 3.16
C SER A 370 -14.16 -12.78 2.28
N VAL A 371 -15.18 -13.35 2.87
CA VAL A 371 -16.52 -13.44 2.28
C VAL A 371 -17.53 -13.06 3.35
N VAL A 372 -18.34 -12.05 3.06
CA VAL A 372 -19.28 -11.47 4.00
C VAL A 372 -20.66 -11.40 3.38
N VAL A 373 -21.67 -11.91 4.07
CA VAL A 373 -23.07 -11.75 3.70
C VAL A 373 -23.58 -10.45 4.31
N ASN A 374 -24.24 -9.61 3.53
CA ASN A 374 -24.79 -8.36 4.04
C ASN A 374 -25.92 -8.64 5.05
N PRO A 375 -25.84 -8.15 6.29
CA PRO A 375 -26.84 -8.44 7.33
C PRO A 375 -28.21 -7.80 7.04
N HIS A 376 -28.29 -6.82 6.13
CA HIS A 376 -29.51 -6.13 5.75
C HIS A 376 -30.18 -6.73 4.49
N ASP A 377 -29.41 -7.41 3.63
CA ASP A 377 -29.92 -8.09 2.43
C ASP A 377 -29.05 -9.32 2.13
N GLU A 378 -29.51 -10.49 2.51
CA GLU A 378 -28.76 -11.76 2.38
C GLU A 378 -28.51 -12.22 0.94
N ARG A 379 -29.09 -11.57 -0.06
CA ARG A 379 -28.74 -11.78 -1.47
C ARG A 379 -27.46 -11.05 -1.85
N LYS A 380 -27.05 -10.07 -1.03
CA LYS A 380 -25.82 -9.31 -1.26
C LYS A 380 -24.66 -9.96 -0.52
N TRP A 381 -23.67 -10.39 -1.30
CA TRP A 381 -22.43 -10.95 -0.78
C TRP A 381 -21.27 -10.08 -1.17
N TYR A 382 -20.29 -9.99 -0.31
CA TYR A 382 -19.07 -9.21 -0.54
C TYR A 382 -17.87 -10.12 -0.40
N VAL A 383 -16.93 -10.02 -1.34
CA VAL A 383 -15.65 -10.72 -1.31
C VAL A 383 -14.54 -9.69 -1.45
N THR A 384 -13.58 -9.74 -0.54
CA THR A 384 -12.35 -8.98 -0.67
C THR A 384 -11.26 -9.86 -1.27
N ASP A 385 -10.44 -9.28 -2.11
CA ASP A 385 -9.29 -9.97 -2.69
C ASP A 385 -8.02 -9.09 -2.62
N TRP A 386 -6.97 -9.51 -3.33
CA TRP A 386 -5.70 -8.78 -3.36
C TRP A 386 -5.80 -7.38 -3.96
N TYR A 387 -6.83 -7.06 -4.75
CA TYR A 387 -6.90 -5.80 -5.47
C TYR A 387 -8.23 -5.05 -5.30
N SER A 388 -9.25 -5.69 -4.77
CA SER A 388 -10.60 -5.12 -4.81
C SER A 388 -11.54 -5.61 -3.73
N LEU A 389 -12.68 -4.95 -3.69
CA LEU A 389 -13.92 -5.42 -3.07
C LEU A 389 -14.93 -5.73 -4.17
N TRP A 390 -15.54 -6.90 -4.11
CA TRP A 390 -16.58 -7.37 -5.02
C TRP A 390 -17.92 -7.48 -4.33
N GLU A 391 -18.98 -7.07 -5.00
CA GLU A 391 -20.36 -7.24 -4.57
C GLU A 391 -21.11 -8.14 -5.52
N SER A 392 -21.82 -9.12 -4.98
CA SER A 392 -22.93 -9.79 -5.66
C SER A 392 -24.25 -9.32 -5.07
N VAL A 393 -25.27 -9.10 -5.91
CA VAL A 393 -26.63 -8.72 -5.47
C VAL A 393 -27.63 -9.86 -5.60
N ASP A 394 -27.18 -11.02 -6.04
CA ASP A 394 -27.98 -12.19 -6.37
C ASP A 394 -27.40 -13.52 -5.85
N ALA A 395 -26.87 -13.47 -4.65
CA ALA A 395 -26.33 -14.61 -3.92
C ALA A 395 -25.18 -15.33 -4.66
N GLY A 396 -24.28 -14.56 -5.24
CA GLY A 396 -22.99 -15.04 -5.74
C GLY A 396 -22.96 -15.36 -7.25
N VAL A 397 -24.00 -15.05 -8.02
CA VAL A 397 -24.05 -15.35 -9.46
C VAL A 397 -23.35 -14.27 -10.29
N HIS A 398 -23.73 -13.00 -10.11
CA HIS A 398 -23.10 -11.87 -10.77
C HIS A 398 -22.30 -11.03 -9.76
N TRP A 399 -21.14 -10.57 -10.19
CA TRP A 399 -20.22 -9.81 -9.34
C TRP A 399 -19.78 -8.51 -9.98
N HIS A 400 -19.75 -7.45 -9.18
CA HIS A 400 -19.31 -6.12 -9.57
C HIS A 400 -18.23 -5.61 -8.63
N SER A 401 -17.23 -4.91 -9.15
CA SER A 401 -16.25 -4.20 -8.32
C SER A 401 -16.94 -3.08 -7.54
N ARG A 402 -16.54 -2.91 -6.28
CA ARG A 402 -17.03 -1.89 -5.34
C ARG A 402 -15.87 -1.22 -4.61
N ILE A 403 -14.79 -0.96 -5.30
CA ILE A 403 -13.58 -0.38 -4.71
C ILE A 403 -13.42 1.12 -4.98
N HIS A 404 -14.38 1.75 -5.66
CA HIS A 404 -14.33 3.16 -6.03
C HIS A 404 -14.07 4.06 -4.83
N GLY A 405 -13.05 4.93 -4.90
CA GLY A 405 -12.61 5.81 -3.81
C GLY A 405 -11.62 5.18 -2.81
N ALA A 406 -11.41 3.85 -2.86
CA ALA A 406 -10.34 3.22 -2.11
C ALA A 406 -9.15 2.97 -3.02
N GLN A 407 -8.01 3.58 -2.72
CA GLN A 407 -6.77 3.41 -3.46
C GLN A 407 -5.69 2.86 -2.55
N GLN A 408 -5.07 1.76 -2.98
CA GLN A 408 -4.08 1.01 -2.21
C GLN A 408 -2.78 0.82 -2.98
N LEU A 409 -2.65 1.49 -4.12
CA LEU A 409 -1.42 1.46 -4.89
C LEU A 409 -0.26 1.99 -4.07
N VAL A 410 0.87 1.33 -4.19
CA VAL A 410 2.14 1.76 -3.61
C VAL A 410 2.92 2.50 -4.68
N PRO A 411 2.87 3.84 -4.71
CA PRO A 411 3.57 4.60 -5.72
C PRO A 411 5.07 4.64 -5.47
N PHE A 412 5.83 4.51 -6.55
CA PHE A 412 7.27 4.74 -6.54
C PHE A 412 7.64 6.11 -7.09
N THR A 413 6.99 6.57 -8.15
CA THR A 413 7.26 7.89 -8.71
C THR A 413 6.09 8.41 -9.54
N ILE A 414 5.98 9.73 -9.59
CA ILE A 414 5.21 10.47 -10.59
C ILE A 414 6.20 11.26 -11.44
N ALA A 415 5.98 11.27 -12.74
CA ALA A 415 6.76 12.05 -13.68
C ALA A 415 5.86 12.62 -14.77
N SER A 416 6.15 13.82 -15.27
CA SER A 416 5.46 14.42 -16.41
C SER A 416 6.39 14.65 -17.58
N SER A 417 5.83 14.69 -18.79
CA SER A 417 6.58 15.03 -19.97
C SER A 417 7.03 16.50 -19.92
N PRO A 418 8.31 16.80 -20.16
CA PRO A 418 8.78 18.17 -20.23
C PRO A 418 8.19 18.95 -21.41
N PHE A 419 7.58 18.28 -22.38
CA PHE A 419 7.06 18.87 -23.62
C PHE A 419 5.54 18.96 -23.65
N ASP A 420 4.84 18.04 -22.99
CA ASP A 420 3.38 17.99 -22.97
C ASP A 420 2.84 17.87 -21.54
N ALA A 421 2.18 18.93 -21.07
CA ALA A 421 1.58 19.01 -19.74
C ALA A 421 0.44 17.97 -19.50
N ASN A 422 -0.08 17.36 -20.56
CA ASN A 422 -1.12 16.36 -20.46
C ASN A 422 -0.55 14.95 -20.17
N VAL A 423 0.75 14.75 -20.43
CA VAL A 423 1.38 13.45 -20.24
C VAL A 423 1.93 13.32 -18.83
N VAL A 424 1.33 12.43 -18.05
CA VAL A 424 1.72 12.13 -16.67
C VAL A 424 1.86 10.63 -16.49
N PHE A 425 2.98 10.20 -15.94
CA PHE A 425 3.29 8.82 -15.62
C PHE A 425 3.21 8.60 -14.13
N TYR A 426 2.57 7.54 -13.74
CA TYR A 426 2.39 7.11 -12.35
C TYR A 426 2.89 5.68 -12.20
N ALA A 427 4.08 5.52 -11.66
CA ALA A 427 4.77 4.25 -11.50
C ALA A 427 4.51 3.67 -10.11
N THR A 428 4.18 2.38 -10.04
CA THR A 428 3.77 1.71 -8.81
C THR A 428 4.51 0.40 -8.59
N ALA A 429 4.58 -0.03 -7.31
CA ALA A 429 4.82 -1.42 -6.96
C ALA A 429 3.59 -2.27 -7.31
N ASP A 430 3.79 -3.53 -7.56
CA ASP A 430 2.75 -4.58 -7.67
C ASP A 430 1.66 -4.37 -8.75
N SER A 431 1.62 -3.19 -9.42
CA SER A 431 0.57 -2.86 -10.40
C SER A 431 1.09 -2.18 -11.67
N ARG A 432 2.40 -2.22 -11.92
CA ARG A 432 3.08 -1.64 -13.09
C ARG A 432 3.04 -0.10 -13.10
N MET A 433 2.75 0.48 -14.23
CA MET A 433 2.69 1.92 -14.46
C MET A 433 1.40 2.31 -15.16
N TYR A 434 0.90 3.47 -14.79
CA TYR A 434 -0.25 4.12 -15.41
C TYR A 434 0.21 5.36 -16.15
N VAL A 435 -0.35 5.60 -17.32
CA VAL A 435 -0.04 6.74 -18.18
C VAL A 435 -1.31 7.54 -18.43
N SER A 436 -1.24 8.83 -18.20
CA SER A 436 -2.27 9.80 -18.56
C SER A 436 -1.82 10.61 -19.76
N HIS A 437 -2.76 10.94 -20.63
CA HIS A 437 -2.58 11.88 -21.74
C HIS A 437 -3.58 13.06 -21.66
N ASP A 438 -4.17 13.29 -20.48
CA ASP A 438 -5.18 14.33 -20.25
C ASP A 438 -4.98 15.06 -18.90
N ALA A 439 -3.69 15.23 -18.51
CA ALA A 439 -3.28 15.91 -17.29
C ALA A 439 -3.75 15.21 -15.99
N ALA A 440 -3.67 13.90 -15.94
CA ALA A 440 -4.04 13.04 -14.82
C ALA A 440 -5.56 12.97 -14.53
N LYS A 441 -6.41 13.33 -15.48
CA LYS A 441 -7.86 13.18 -15.36
C LYS A 441 -8.31 11.73 -15.60
N SER A 442 -7.58 11.00 -16.44
CA SER A 442 -7.73 9.56 -16.64
C SER A 442 -6.38 8.90 -16.84
N PHE A 443 -6.33 7.59 -16.61
CA PHE A 443 -5.12 6.81 -16.75
C PHE A 443 -5.38 5.52 -17.51
N GLU A 444 -4.42 5.12 -18.32
CA GLU A 444 -4.32 3.80 -18.92
C GLU A 444 -3.16 3.03 -18.31
N LYS A 445 -3.35 1.74 -18.06
CA LYS A 445 -2.28 0.87 -17.61
C LYS A 445 -1.30 0.63 -18.76
N MET A 446 -0.01 0.67 -18.47
CA MET A 446 1.05 0.36 -19.45
C MET A 446 0.77 -0.99 -20.12
N LYS A 447 0.65 -0.98 -21.45
CA LYS A 447 0.37 -2.15 -22.30
C LYS A 447 1.68 -2.79 -22.74
N GLY A 448 1.70 -4.12 -22.91
CA GLY A 448 2.83 -4.87 -23.46
C GLY A 448 2.81 -6.33 -23.03
N ASP A 449 3.18 -7.22 -23.94
CA ASP A 449 3.15 -8.68 -23.76
C ASP A 449 4.24 -9.18 -22.83
N ASP A 450 5.26 -8.35 -22.56
CA ASP A 450 6.32 -8.72 -21.64
C ASP A 450 6.20 -7.92 -20.35
N PRO A 451 6.05 -8.59 -19.26
CA PRO A 451 5.94 -7.95 -17.98
C PRO A 451 7.26 -7.23 -17.62
N LEU A 452 7.22 -5.90 -17.45
CA LEU A 452 8.12 -5.21 -16.53
C LEU A 452 7.98 -5.80 -15.12
N GLY A 453 7.47 -7.02 -15.02
CA GLY A 453 6.99 -7.57 -13.78
C GLY A 453 5.86 -6.71 -13.21
N GLU A 454 5.59 -6.86 -11.94
CA GLU A 454 4.50 -6.14 -11.26
C GLU A 454 4.88 -4.72 -10.80
N SER A 455 6.13 -4.25 -11.04
CA SER A 455 6.62 -2.98 -10.48
C SER A 455 7.38 -2.16 -11.51
N VAL A 456 7.17 -0.84 -11.51
CA VAL A 456 8.01 0.14 -12.21
C VAL A 456 8.65 1.05 -11.18
N ASN A 457 10.00 1.09 -11.16
CA ASN A 457 10.76 1.73 -10.11
C ASN A 457 11.09 3.19 -10.40
N SER A 458 11.39 3.51 -11.67
CA SER A 458 11.86 4.85 -12.05
C SER A 458 11.47 5.19 -13.49
N VAL A 459 11.26 6.48 -13.73
CA VAL A 459 10.89 7.07 -15.02
C VAL A 459 11.82 8.24 -15.31
N ALA A 460 12.39 8.30 -16.51
CA ALA A 460 13.18 9.43 -16.97
C ALA A 460 12.77 9.85 -18.39
N PHE A 461 12.15 10.99 -18.52
CA PHE A 461 11.90 11.64 -19.81
C PHE A 461 13.18 12.29 -20.35
N SER A 462 13.42 12.17 -21.67
CA SER A 462 14.36 13.05 -22.36
C SER A 462 13.91 14.51 -22.18
N ARG A 463 14.85 15.41 -22.00
CA ARG A 463 14.60 16.86 -22.01
C ARG A 463 14.93 17.50 -23.34
N VAL A 464 15.27 16.69 -24.34
CA VAL A 464 15.72 17.11 -25.68
C VAL A 464 14.78 16.60 -26.76
N THR A 465 14.43 15.33 -26.70
CA THR A 465 13.56 14.67 -27.69
C THR A 465 12.16 14.43 -27.11
N PRO A 466 11.12 15.09 -27.66
CA PRO A 466 9.72 14.84 -27.27
C PRO A 466 9.35 13.36 -27.43
N GLY A 467 8.56 12.85 -26.49
CA GLY A 467 8.05 11.48 -26.48
C GLY A 467 9.05 10.40 -26.07
N LEU A 468 10.35 10.74 -25.97
CA LEU A 468 11.39 9.80 -25.57
C LEU A 468 11.42 9.67 -24.04
N VAL A 469 11.20 8.45 -23.55
CA VAL A 469 11.21 8.15 -22.12
C VAL A 469 11.76 6.75 -21.85
N LEU A 470 12.58 6.62 -20.82
CA LEU A 470 13.04 5.34 -20.30
C LEU A 470 12.38 5.05 -18.94
N VAL A 471 12.06 3.78 -18.72
CA VAL A 471 11.58 3.28 -17.43
C VAL A 471 12.35 2.06 -17.00
N THR A 472 12.52 1.91 -15.69
CA THR A 472 13.11 0.71 -15.08
C THR A 472 12.04 0.02 -14.23
N GLY A 473 12.07 -1.30 -14.22
CA GLY A 473 11.15 -2.05 -13.40
C GLY A 473 11.38 -3.54 -13.47
N GLY A 474 10.52 -4.25 -12.80
CA GLY A 474 10.50 -5.69 -12.79
C GLY A 474 10.87 -6.29 -11.45
N LYS A 475 9.85 -6.67 -10.69
CA LYS A 475 9.99 -7.44 -9.47
C LYS A 475 10.47 -8.86 -9.78
N PHE A 476 9.95 -9.45 -10.85
CA PHE A 476 10.24 -10.83 -11.26
C PHE A 476 11.11 -10.92 -12.52
N ASN A 477 11.09 -9.90 -13.34
CA ASN A 477 11.87 -9.83 -14.59
C ASN A 477 12.42 -8.40 -14.78
N PRO A 478 13.47 -8.04 -14.02
CA PRO A 478 14.02 -6.69 -14.05
C PRO A 478 14.48 -6.31 -15.45
N SER A 479 14.05 -5.15 -15.94
CA SER A 479 14.38 -4.67 -17.29
C SER A 479 14.36 -3.15 -17.38
N VAL A 480 14.91 -2.64 -18.49
CA VAL A 480 14.77 -1.25 -18.92
C VAL A 480 13.95 -1.23 -20.20
N ARG A 481 12.99 -0.32 -20.28
CA ARG A 481 12.17 -0.12 -21.47
C ARG A 481 12.20 1.31 -21.93
N LEU A 482 12.00 1.48 -23.21
CA LEU A 482 11.99 2.76 -23.89
C LEU A 482 10.68 2.95 -24.65
N SER A 483 10.11 4.15 -24.55
CA SER A 483 9.06 4.67 -25.42
C SER A 483 9.57 5.88 -26.21
N ARG A 484 8.99 6.12 -27.40
CA ARG A 484 9.24 7.29 -28.24
C ARG A 484 7.97 8.08 -28.56
N ASP A 485 6.87 7.72 -27.92
CA ASP A 485 5.52 8.22 -28.17
C ASP A 485 4.77 8.50 -26.87
N ASP A 486 5.50 9.02 -25.87
CA ASP A 486 4.95 9.36 -24.55
C ASP A 486 4.22 8.18 -23.88
N GLY A 487 4.80 6.97 -24.02
CA GLY A 487 4.33 5.78 -23.32
C GLY A 487 3.19 5.01 -23.97
N ARG A 488 2.82 5.33 -25.21
CA ARG A 488 1.81 4.57 -25.95
C ARG A 488 2.32 3.21 -26.38
N THR A 489 3.59 3.16 -26.79
CA THR A 489 4.27 1.89 -27.14
C THR A 489 5.62 1.76 -26.44
N TRP A 490 6.03 0.52 -26.18
CA TRP A 490 7.23 0.21 -25.41
C TRP A 490 8.10 -0.83 -26.10
N THR A 491 9.41 -0.59 -26.06
CA THR A 491 10.45 -1.52 -26.54
C THR A 491 11.37 -1.91 -25.40
N LEU A 492 11.78 -3.17 -25.34
CA LEU A 492 12.78 -3.64 -24.40
C LEU A 492 14.16 -3.12 -24.83
N CYS A 493 14.88 -2.47 -23.91
CA CYS A 493 16.27 -2.08 -24.16
C CYS A 493 17.19 -3.31 -24.13
N SER A 494 18.30 -3.21 -24.84
CA SER A 494 19.34 -4.23 -24.83
C SER A 494 20.04 -4.30 -23.46
N THR A 495 20.52 -5.46 -23.10
CA THR A 495 21.40 -5.66 -21.93
C THR A 495 22.89 -5.61 -22.29
N ASN A 496 23.22 -5.31 -23.57
CA ASN A 496 24.61 -5.23 -24.03
C ASN A 496 25.42 -4.18 -23.25
N GLY A 497 26.48 -4.62 -22.59
CA GLY A 497 27.30 -3.79 -21.71
C GLY A 497 26.83 -3.71 -20.24
N LEU A 498 25.66 -4.24 -19.91
CA LEU A 498 25.22 -4.40 -18.52
C LEU A 498 25.71 -5.73 -17.91
N PRO A 499 25.85 -5.83 -16.60
CA PRO A 499 26.04 -7.10 -15.93
C PRO A 499 24.82 -8.00 -16.12
N ALA A 500 25.02 -9.31 -15.95
CA ALA A 500 23.94 -10.26 -16.01
C ALA A 500 22.86 -9.92 -14.98
N ILE A 501 21.65 -9.64 -15.46
CA ILE A 501 20.48 -9.39 -14.61
C ILE A 501 20.04 -10.73 -14.06
N LYS A 502 19.99 -10.86 -12.74
CA LYS A 502 19.47 -12.06 -12.07
C LYS A 502 18.01 -11.82 -11.68
N PRO A 503 17.09 -12.61 -12.22
CA PRO A 503 15.67 -12.52 -11.88
C PRO A 503 15.34 -13.15 -10.51
N ASP A 504 16.32 -13.35 -9.62
CA ASP A 504 16.10 -14.07 -8.38
C ASP A 504 15.46 -13.22 -7.30
N TRP A 505 14.26 -13.61 -6.97
CA TRP A 505 13.44 -13.19 -5.84
C TRP A 505 13.99 -13.59 -4.46
N GLU A 506 15.12 -14.21 -4.41
CA GLU A 506 15.73 -14.48 -3.14
C GLU A 506 16.25 -13.15 -2.56
N TRP A 507 15.55 -12.70 -1.57
CA TRP A 507 15.88 -11.60 -0.65
C TRP A 507 17.23 -11.81 0.05
N SER A 508 18.14 -12.53 -0.57
CA SER A 508 19.48 -12.68 -0.05
C SER A 508 20.32 -11.47 -0.46
N MET A 509 20.25 -10.43 0.35
CA MET A 509 21.20 -9.30 0.30
C MET A 509 22.66 -9.74 0.45
N LYS A 510 22.94 -11.03 0.56
CA LYS A 510 24.29 -11.57 0.72
C LYS A 510 25.10 -11.58 -0.56
N ASP A 511 24.47 -11.67 -1.73
CA ASP A 511 25.19 -11.86 -3.01
C ASP A 511 25.04 -10.70 -4.00
N GLY A 512 24.45 -9.57 -3.58
CA GLY A 512 24.26 -8.40 -4.45
C GLY A 512 23.11 -8.58 -5.43
N PHE A 513 22.12 -7.70 -5.30
CA PHE A 513 21.00 -7.61 -6.23
C PHE A 513 21.43 -6.84 -7.48
N TYR A 514 21.45 -7.47 -8.64
CA TYR A 514 21.85 -6.86 -9.89
C TYR A 514 20.62 -6.61 -10.78
N ALA A 515 19.90 -5.53 -10.52
CA ALA A 515 18.76 -5.13 -11.32
C ALA A 515 18.80 -3.65 -11.66
N PRO A 516 18.26 -3.24 -12.82
CA PRO A 516 18.07 -1.83 -13.14
C PRO A 516 17.06 -1.23 -12.16
N PHE A 517 17.46 -0.15 -11.49
CA PHE A 517 16.65 0.44 -10.45
C PHE A 517 16.27 1.90 -10.73
N THR A 518 17.25 2.78 -10.84
CA THR A 518 17.02 4.21 -11.11
C THR A 518 17.53 4.56 -12.49
N VAL A 519 16.77 5.34 -13.24
CA VAL A 519 17.20 5.97 -14.47
C VAL A 519 17.10 7.48 -14.37
N ALA A 520 18.11 8.20 -14.87
CA ALA A 520 18.13 9.65 -14.94
C ALA A 520 18.52 10.11 -16.35
N ALA A 521 17.89 11.17 -16.85
CA ALA A 521 18.19 11.76 -18.15
C ALA A 521 19.17 12.92 -18.01
N HIS A 522 20.07 13.06 -19.01
CA HIS A 522 20.88 14.27 -19.13
C HIS A 522 20.00 15.44 -19.61
N PRO A 523 20.08 16.62 -18.99
CA PRO A 523 19.16 17.72 -19.31
C PRO A 523 19.34 18.36 -20.70
N LYS A 524 20.46 18.13 -21.39
CA LYS A 524 20.79 18.74 -22.70
C LYS A 524 21.20 17.75 -23.79
N ARG A 525 21.10 16.44 -23.55
CA ARG A 525 21.48 15.38 -24.50
C ARG A 525 20.58 14.17 -24.29
N ASP A 526 20.32 13.42 -25.34
CA ASP A 526 19.69 12.09 -25.25
C ASP A 526 20.71 11.07 -24.71
N GLU A 527 21.03 11.23 -23.45
CA GLU A 527 21.94 10.40 -22.70
C GLU A 527 21.25 10.04 -21.39
N PHE A 528 21.22 8.75 -21.06
CA PHE A 528 20.56 8.26 -19.85
C PHE A 528 21.55 7.50 -18.99
N TYR A 529 21.43 7.70 -17.69
CA TYR A 529 22.25 7.06 -16.67
C TYR A 529 21.40 6.06 -15.90
N LEU A 530 21.87 4.83 -15.85
CA LEU A 530 21.20 3.73 -15.17
C LEU A 530 21.98 3.35 -13.92
N VAL A 531 21.34 3.42 -12.76
CA VAL A 531 21.88 2.86 -11.54
C VAL A 531 21.43 1.41 -11.43
N MET A 532 22.39 0.51 -11.53
CA MET A 532 22.20 -0.91 -11.24
C MET A 532 22.31 -1.12 -9.74
N GLY A 533 21.30 -1.73 -9.14
CA GLY A 533 21.33 -2.09 -7.72
C GLY A 533 22.43 -3.09 -7.39
N GLY A 534 22.83 -3.10 -6.12
CA GLY A 534 23.88 -3.96 -5.60
C GLY A 534 25.19 -3.22 -5.34
N VAL A 535 26.24 -4.00 -5.10
CA VAL A 535 27.55 -3.49 -4.74
C VAL A 535 28.27 -2.95 -5.97
N VAL A 536 28.84 -1.73 -5.86
CA VAL A 536 29.59 -1.09 -6.96
C VAL A 536 30.80 -1.94 -7.36
N GLY A 537 30.95 -2.19 -8.63
CA GLY A 537 32.09 -2.86 -9.23
C GLY A 537 31.89 -3.06 -10.75
N LYS A 538 32.97 -3.03 -11.54
CA LYS A 538 32.91 -3.23 -12.98
C LYS A 538 32.32 -4.63 -13.28
N GLY A 539 31.28 -4.67 -14.12
CA GLY A 539 30.54 -5.90 -14.38
C GLY A 539 29.60 -6.34 -13.26
N LYS A 540 29.30 -5.42 -12.34
CA LYS A 540 28.41 -5.61 -11.17
C LYS A 540 27.45 -4.41 -11.06
N GLY A 541 26.97 -4.11 -9.85
CA GLY A 541 26.23 -2.90 -9.54
C GLY A 541 27.02 -1.62 -9.79
N GLY A 542 26.34 -0.49 -9.92
CA GLY A 542 26.95 0.81 -10.14
C GLY A 542 26.22 1.63 -11.20
N ILE A 543 26.90 2.57 -11.83
CA ILE A 543 26.33 3.48 -12.81
C ILE A 543 26.74 3.08 -14.21
N TYR A 544 25.78 2.99 -15.12
CA TYR A 544 25.95 2.74 -16.55
C TYR A 544 25.31 3.87 -17.34
N CYS A 545 25.78 4.10 -18.56
CA CYS A 545 25.29 5.17 -19.43
C CYS A 545 24.96 4.60 -20.80
N THR A 546 23.86 5.05 -21.38
CA THR A 546 23.52 4.84 -22.81
C THR A 546 23.46 6.18 -23.53
N ARG A 547 23.91 6.19 -24.82
CA ARG A 547 23.87 7.29 -25.76
C ARG A 547 23.21 6.90 -27.09
N ASP A 548 22.59 5.75 -27.11
CA ASP A 548 21.99 5.11 -28.27
C ASP A 548 20.60 4.50 -27.95
N ASP A 549 19.87 5.15 -27.05
CA ASP A 549 18.51 4.77 -26.64
C ASP A 549 18.42 3.35 -26.10
N GLY A 550 19.40 2.97 -25.29
CA GLY A 550 19.40 1.66 -24.63
C GLY A 550 19.76 0.47 -25.52
N ARG A 551 20.36 0.71 -26.72
CA ARG A 551 20.89 -0.36 -27.55
C ARG A 551 22.20 -0.91 -26.99
N SER A 552 22.99 -0.06 -26.32
CA SER A 552 24.16 -0.46 -25.57
C SER A 552 24.36 0.40 -24.32
N TRP A 553 25.13 -0.14 -23.37
CA TRP A 553 25.44 0.50 -22.10
C TRP A 553 26.95 0.46 -21.87
N SER A 554 27.49 1.55 -21.37
CA SER A 554 28.88 1.65 -20.99
C SER A 554 29.01 1.91 -19.47
N TRP A 555 30.04 1.32 -18.87
CA TRP A 555 30.38 1.58 -17.49
C TRP A 555 30.67 3.06 -17.26
N PHE A 556 30.01 3.65 -16.28
CA PHE A 556 30.13 5.07 -15.95
C PHE A 556 30.50 5.30 -14.47
N GLY A 557 30.82 4.23 -13.76
CA GLY A 557 31.13 4.25 -12.33
C GLY A 557 32.62 4.42 -12.00
N GLU A 558 33.47 4.82 -12.95
CA GLU A 558 34.91 4.98 -12.69
C GLU A 558 35.17 5.97 -11.56
N GLY A 559 35.96 5.57 -10.55
CA GLY A 559 36.25 6.36 -9.35
C GLY A 559 35.30 6.16 -8.17
N LEU A 560 34.17 5.47 -8.38
CA LEU A 560 33.35 5.02 -7.26
C LEU A 560 34.08 3.89 -6.51
N PRO A 561 34.09 3.90 -5.17
CA PRO A 561 34.77 2.85 -4.41
C PRO A 561 34.07 1.51 -4.59
N GLU A 562 34.86 0.47 -4.85
CA GLU A 562 34.35 -0.90 -4.89
C GLU A 562 33.70 -1.25 -3.54
N GLY A 563 32.58 -1.94 -3.59
CA GLY A 563 31.81 -2.27 -2.41
C GLY A 563 30.86 -1.17 -1.93
N ALA A 564 30.84 0.03 -2.55
CA ALA A 564 29.81 1.02 -2.22
C ALA A 564 28.42 0.49 -2.64
N ASN A 565 27.43 0.74 -1.84
CA ASN A 565 26.06 0.40 -2.17
C ASN A 565 25.31 1.68 -2.54
N LEU A 566 25.07 1.90 -3.84
CA LEU A 566 24.27 3.03 -4.34
C LEU A 566 22.77 2.75 -4.25
N PHE A 567 22.39 1.57 -3.77
CA PHE A 567 21.02 1.12 -3.67
C PHE A 567 20.74 0.50 -2.32
N LYS A 568 19.73 1.02 -1.64
CA LYS A 568 19.07 0.35 -0.54
C LYS A 568 17.65 0.00 -1.01
N PHE A 569 17.31 -1.26 -0.99
CA PHE A 569 15.92 -1.65 -1.10
C PHE A 569 15.17 -1.02 0.09
N GLN A 570 14.50 0.08 -0.18
CA GLN A 570 13.45 0.53 0.70
C GLN A 570 12.15 -0.02 0.13
N GLU A 571 11.43 -0.72 0.95
CA GLU A 571 10.14 -1.31 0.58
C GLU A 571 9.17 -0.26 0.02
N TRP A 572 9.48 1.05 0.17
CA TRP A 572 8.48 2.09 0.00
C TRP A 572 9.06 3.46 -0.39
N GLY A 573 9.85 3.61 -1.42
CA GLY A 573 10.28 4.94 -1.81
C GLY A 573 11.22 5.04 -3.00
N ASN A 574 11.23 6.20 -3.64
CA ASN A 574 12.10 6.55 -4.77
C ASN A 574 13.56 6.40 -4.39
N GLY A 575 14.19 5.39 -4.92
CA GLY A 575 15.64 5.23 -4.84
C GLY A 575 16.38 6.13 -5.82
N GLU A 576 16.15 7.45 -5.81
CA GLU A 576 17.01 8.34 -6.58
C GLU A 576 18.40 8.34 -5.96
N ALA A 577 19.37 7.86 -6.70
CA ALA A 577 20.78 7.78 -6.30
C ALA A 577 21.69 8.65 -7.16
N ILE A 578 21.14 9.37 -8.14
CA ILE A 578 21.89 10.23 -9.05
C ILE A 578 21.11 11.51 -9.39
N ALA A 579 21.79 12.63 -9.42
CA ALA A 579 21.28 13.92 -9.88
C ALA A 579 22.20 14.48 -10.96
N VAL A 580 21.61 15.03 -12.04
CA VAL A 580 22.34 15.60 -13.19
C VAL A 580 21.91 17.04 -13.40
N SER A 581 22.85 17.99 -13.33
CA SER A 581 22.57 19.40 -13.54
C SER A 581 22.69 19.79 -15.03
N GLU A 582 22.20 20.96 -15.37
CA GLU A 582 22.24 21.48 -16.74
C GLU A 582 23.66 21.81 -17.25
N SER A 583 24.62 22.00 -16.35
CA SER A 583 26.04 22.11 -16.72
C SER A 583 26.68 20.74 -17.04
N GLY A 584 26.00 19.63 -16.75
CA GLY A 584 26.54 18.29 -16.85
C GLY A 584 27.30 17.84 -15.59
N ASP A 585 27.34 18.67 -14.54
CA ASP A 585 27.79 18.21 -13.23
C ASP A 585 26.81 17.18 -12.66
N MET A 586 27.33 16.17 -12.02
CA MET A 586 26.55 15.05 -11.48
C MET A 586 26.89 14.80 -10.03
N MET A 587 25.89 14.37 -9.29
CA MET A 587 26.02 13.90 -7.91
C MET A 587 25.46 12.50 -7.79
N CYS A 588 26.12 11.64 -7.02
CA CYS A 588 25.54 10.39 -6.53
C CYS A 588 25.96 10.15 -5.09
N TRP A 589 25.26 9.28 -4.40
CA TRP A 589 25.52 9.02 -2.98
C TRP A 589 25.27 7.55 -2.63
N ASP A 590 25.96 7.09 -1.59
CA ASP A 590 25.65 5.79 -1.05
C ASP A 590 24.38 5.84 -0.18
N MET A 591 23.74 4.70 -0.07
CA MET A 591 22.41 4.56 0.55
C MET A 591 22.37 4.90 2.04
N ASN A 592 23.53 4.91 2.69
CA ASN A 592 23.62 5.31 4.09
C ASN A 592 23.80 6.83 4.23
N GLY A 593 23.81 7.59 3.13
CA GLY A 593 24.03 9.04 3.13
C GLY A 593 25.41 9.45 3.69
N THR A 594 26.29 8.50 3.88
CA THR A 594 27.60 8.74 4.53
C THR A 594 28.66 9.20 3.56
N ARG A 595 28.51 8.84 2.27
CA ARG A 595 29.44 9.21 1.21
C ARG A 595 28.68 9.80 0.04
N VAL A 596 29.12 10.96 -0.39
CA VAL A 596 28.60 11.68 -1.56
C VAL A 596 29.73 11.82 -2.57
N PHE A 597 29.40 11.61 -3.83
CA PHE A 597 30.36 11.68 -4.93
C PHE A 597 29.85 12.66 -5.97
N ARG A 598 30.79 13.36 -6.60
CA ARG A 598 30.54 14.23 -7.76
C ARG A 598 31.34 13.81 -8.96
N ARG A 599 30.84 14.16 -10.14
CA ARG A 599 31.54 14.10 -11.42
C ARG A 599 31.19 15.32 -12.23
N GLY A 600 32.20 16.12 -12.62
CA GLY A 600 32.00 17.25 -13.55
C GLY A 600 31.85 16.78 -14.99
N PRO A 601 31.42 17.65 -15.90
CA PRO A 601 31.17 17.29 -17.30
C PRO A 601 32.43 16.77 -18.04
N GLU A 602 33.59 17.29 -17.67
CA GLU A 602 34.89 16.89 -18.26
C GLU A 602 35.66 15.87 -17.40
N ASP A 603 35.14 15.53 -16.23
CA ASP A 603 35.81 14.61 -15.30
C ASP A 603 35.70 13.17 -15.84
N ALA A 604 36.82 12.46 -15.92
CA ALA A 604 36.83 11.05 -16.28
C ALA A 604 36.29 10.13 -15.17
N ARG A 605 36.25 10.60 -13.92
CA ARG A 605 36.01 9.82 -12.71
C ARG A 605 35.11 10.54 -11.73
N TRP A 606 34.40 9.75 -10.94
CA TRP A 606 33.73 10.21 -9.73
C TRP A 606 34.74 10.51 -8.63
N THR A 607 34.52 11.58 -7.88
CA THR A 607 35.35 12.00 -6.75
C THR A 607 34.50 12.19 -5.51
N ALA A 608 35.01 11.78 -4.34
CA ALA A 608 34.30 11.97 -3.09
C ALA A 608 34.22 13.45 -2.72
N VAL A 609 33.13 13.85 -2.11
CA VAL A 609 32.88 15.20 -1.57
C VAL A 609 32.88 15.12 -0.05
N SER A 610 33.34 16.16 0.61
CA SER A 610 33.37 16.20 2.09
C SER A 610 31.98 16.34 2.73
N PHE A 611 30.96 16.65 1.95
CA PHE A 611 29.57 16.76 2.40
C PHE A 611 29.02 15.41 2.83
N LYS A 612 28.37 15.38 4.00
CA LYS A 612 27.66 14.21 4.52
C LYS A 612 26.19 14.56 4.64
N MET A 613 25.36 13.68 4.15
CA MET A 613 23.92 13.90 4.15
C MET A 613 23.25 13.57 5.48
N GLY A 614 23.93 12.89 6.39
CA GLY A 614 23.34 12.44 7.65
C GLY A 614 22.09 11.57 7.45
N VAL A 615 21.82 10.73 8.41
CA VAL A 615 20.66 9.85 8.45
C VAL A 615 19.82 10.25 9.66
N VAL A 616 18.56 10.62 9.45
CA VAL A 616 17.63 10.81 10.58
C VAL A 616 17.07 9.47 10.97
N ASP A 617 17.29 9.10 12.21
CA ASP A 617 16.51 8.07 12.86
C ASP A 617 15.18 8.71 13.32
N VAL A 618 14.13 8.46 12.57
CA VAL A 618 12.79 8.82 13.01
C VAL A 618 12.31 7.74 13.98
N VAL A 619 11.48 8.11 14.92
CA VAL A 619 10.93 7.36 16.09
C VAL A 619 10.65 5.85 15.91
N SER A 620 10.74 5.32 14.71
CA SER A 620 10.57 3.89 14.37
C SER A 620 11.88 3.15 14.04
N GLY A 621 13.05 3.78 14.18
CA GLY A 621 14.33 3.19 13.74
C GLY A 621 14.48 3.13 12.22
N ARG A 622 13.63 3.80 11.44
CA ARG A 622 13.72 3.89 10.00
C ARG A 622 14.48 5.12 9.56
N THR A 623 15.39 4.92 8.65
CA THR A 623 16.26 5.94 8.08
C THR A 623 15.49 6.77 7.07
N VAL A 624 15.29 8.07 7.34
CA VAL A 624 14.81 9.00 6.31
C VAL A 624 15.94 9.24 5.33
N GLN A 625 15.68 8.99 4.06
CA GLN A 625 16.69 9.23 3.03
C GLN A 625 16.84 10.70 2.77
N ALA A 626 18.04 11.19 2.98
CA ALA A 626 18.48 12.44 2.41
C ALA A 626 18.55 12.32 0.87
N SER A 627 18.15 13.35 0.15
CA SER A 627 18.21 13.39 -1.32
C SER A 627 19.00 14.59 -1.80
N ILE A 628 19.63 14.45 -2.98
CA ILE A 628 20.24 15.54 -3.71
C ILE A 628 19.47 15.70 -5.02
N LYS A 629 19.09 16.95 -5.33
CA LYS A 629 18.40 17.30 -6.57
C LYS A 629 19.17 18.39 -7.30
N ALA A 630 19.26 18.28 -8.61
CA ALA A 630 19.74 19.38 -9.45
C ALA A 630 18.62 20.40 -9.63
N ALA A 631 18.95 21.69 -9.52
CA ALA A 631 18.00 22.77 -9.71
C ALA A 631 17.76 23.07 -11.19
N PRO A 632 16.51 22.97 -11.68
CA PRO A 632 16.20 23.37 -13.06
C PRO A 632 16.51 24.82 -13.33
N GLY A 633 17.06 25.12 -14.52
CA GLY A 633 17.42 26.49 -14.93
C GLY A 633 18.60 27.11 -14.15
N ARG A 634 19.30 26.32 -13.33
CA ARG A 634 20.46 26.74 -12.53
C ARG A 634 21.65 25.80 -12.78
N PRO A 635 22.44 26.02 -13.85
CA PRO A 635 23.57 25.15 -14.16
C PRO A 635 24.54 25.01 -12.98
N GLY A 636 24.89 23.78 -12.61
CA GLY A 636 25.81 23.47 -11.50
C GLY A 636 25.22 23.65 -10.08
N TRP A 637 23.94 23.97 -9.97
CA TRP A 637 23.31 24.08 -8.65
C TRP A 637 22.68 22.75 -8.24
N PHE A 638 22.89 22.42 -6.95
CA PHE A 638 22.28 21.28 -6.30
C PHE A 638 21.69 21.70 -4.96
N PHE A 639 20.56 21.10 -4.63
CA PHE A 639 19.99 21.17 -3.30
C PHE A 639 20.04 19.79 -2.65
N ALA A 640 20.39 19.77 -1.37
CA ALA A 640 20.40 18.55 -0.59
C ALA A 640 19.56 18.71 0.67
N SER A 641 18.76 17.72 0.96
CA SER A 641 18.15 17.57 2.27
C SER A 641 19.03 16.69 3.14
N SER A 642 19.18 17.04 4.40
CA SER A 642 19.96 16.27 5.36
C SER A 642 19.12 15.93 6.57
N GLY A 643 19.32 14.73 7.08
CA GLY A 643 18.71 14.28 8.30
C GLY A 643 19.38 14.76 9.60
N GLU A 644 20.51 15.43 9.56
CA GLU A 644 21.18 15.87 10.76
C GLU A 644 20.39 16.94 11.53
N GLY A 645 20.19 16.75 12.83
CA GLY A 645 19.70 17.78 13.75
C GLY A 645 18.27 18.26 13.52
N ARG A 646 17.33 17.40 13.19
CA ARG A 646 15.93 17.68 12.84
C ARG A 646 15.70 18.12 11.39
N GLY A 647 16.59 17.78 10.49
CA GLY A 647 16.49 18.10 9.08
C GLY A 647 17.01 19.51 8.73
N ALA A 648 17.71 19.62 7.62
CA ALA A 648 18.25 20.87 7.11
C ALA A 648 18.32 20.82 5.58
N LEU A 649 18.17 21.99 4.98
CA LEU A 649 18.35 22.22 3.56
C LEU A 649 19.73 22.80 3.30
N PHE A 650 20.43 22.25 2.31
CA PHE A 650 21.75 22.71 1.87
C PHE A 650 21.69 23.04 0.38
N ARG A 651 22.54 23.97 -0.04
CA ARG A 651 22.68 24.34 -1.44
C ARG A 651 24.15 24.34 -1.85
N SER A 652 24.42 23.80 -3.02
CA SER A 652 25.68 23.97 -3.77
C SER A 652 25.42 24.82 -5.01
N THR A 653 26.34 25.73 -5.32
CA THR A 653 26.29 26.55 -6.54
C THR A 653 27.58 26.38 -7.37
N ASP A 654 28.42 25.41 -7.05
CA ASP A 654 29.76 25.20 -7.59
C ASP A 654 29.96 23.78 -8.19
N GLY A 655 28.89 23.19 -8.72
CA GLY A 655 28.90 21.87 -9.32
C GLY A 655 29.00 20.72 -8.28
N GLY A 656 28.49 20.95 -7.08
CA GLY A 656 28.47 19.94 -6.02
C GLY A 656 29.79 19.83 -5.25
N ARG A 657 30.72 20.79 -5.38
CA ARG A 657 31.99 20.76 -4.66
C ARG A 657 31.83 21.12 -3.20
N THR A 658 31.01 22.14 -2.92
CA THR A 658 30.72 22.57 -1.57
C THR A 658 29.21 22.74 -1.34
N PHE A 659 28.78 22.51 -0.11
CA PHE A 659 27.38 22.67 0.29
C PHE A 659 27.29 23.62 1.47
N VAL A 660 26.42 24.62 1.35
CA VAL A 660 26.16 25.61 2.39
C VAL A 660 24.76 25.40 2.95
N LYS A 661 24.65 25.32 4.27
CA LYS A 661 23.36 25.24 4.96
C LYS A 661 22.55 26.50 4.68
N MET A 662 21.29 26.32 4.29
CA MET A 662 20.37 27.43 4.03
C MET A 662 19.64 27.83 5.32
N ALA A 663 19.32 29.14 5.41
CA ALA A 663 18.29 29.59 6.32
C ALA A 663 16.93 29.13 5.76
N GLY A 664 16.13 28.46 6.57
CA GLY A 664 14.84 27.93 6.11
C GLY A 664 14.02 27.34 7.26
N PRO A 665 12.84 26.82 6.97
CA PRO A 665 12.01 26.19 7.98
C PRO A 665 12.76 25.07 8.70
N VAL A 666 12.59 24.98 10.01
CA VAL A 666 13.18 23.92 10.82
C VAL A 666 12.36 22.63 10.66
N GLY A 667 13.03 21.47 10.59
CA GLY A 667 12.36 20.18 10.51
C GLY A 667 12.03 19.74 9.08
N LEU A 668 12.78 20.22 8.08
CA LEU A 668 12.65 19.73 6.70
C LEU A 668 13.26 18.32 6.59
N PHE A 669 12.41 17.33 6.34
CA PHE A 669 12.83 15.92 6.26
C PHE A 669 13.03 15.40 4.83
N ALA A 670 12.91 16.23 3.78
CA ALA A 670 12.78 15.85 2.37
C ALA A 670 11.31 15.54 1.99
N PRO A 671 10.97 15.20 0.75
CA PRO A 671 11.75 15.36 -0.44
C PRO A 671 11.59 16.74 -1.05
N LEU A 672 12.57 17.13 -1.83
CA LEU A 672 12.50 18.33 -2.67
C LEU A 672 11.83 17.95 -3.98
N ALA A 673 10.78 18.66 -4.35
CA ALA A 673 10.14 18.57 -5.67
C ALA A 673 10.32 19.88 -6.43
N PHE A 674 11.12 19.86 -7.48
CA PHE A 674 11.42 21.04 -8.29
C PHE A 674 10.45 21.15 -9.47
N ASP A 675 10.02 22.37 -9.77
CA ASP A 675 9.29 22.65 -11.00
C ASP A 675 10.27 22.83 -12.16
N LEU A 676 10.21 21.92 -13.13
CA LEU A 676 11.08 21.97 -14.30
C LEU A 676 10.82 23.23 -15.15
N HIS A 677 9.58 23.73 -15.16
CA HIS A 677 9.13 24.86 -15.99
C HIS A 677 9.17 26.21 -15.29
N CYS A 678 9.38 26.22 -13.97
CA CYS A 678 9.45 27.43 -13.16
C CYS A 678 10.76 27.42 -12.36
N PRO A 679 11.92 27.76 -12.98
CA PRO A 679 13.20 27.79 -12.30
C PRO A 679 13.18 28.61 -11.00
N GLY A 680 13.75 28.06 -9.94
CA GLY A 680 13.71 28.66 -8.60
C GLY A 680 12.52 28.21 -7.75
N SER A 681 11.53 27.53 -8.35
CA SER A 681 10.35 27.03 -7.65
C SER A 681 10.53 25.58 -7.21
N PHE A 682 10.30 25.32 -5.93
CA PHE A 682 10.27 23.94 -5.40
C PHE A 682 9.43 23.82 -4.13
N LEU A 683 9.06 22.60 -3.84
CA LEU A 683 8.45 22.18 -2.58
C LEU A 683 9.48 21.54 -1.67
N ALA A 684 9.35 21.80 -0.38
CA ALA A 684 10.05 21.09 0.67
C ALA A 684 9.05 20.70 1.76
N ALA A 685 9.17 19.48 2.29
CA ALA A 685 8.26 18.99 3.31
C ALA A 685 8.97 18.81 4.65
N GLY A 686 8.24 19.01 5.74
CA GLY A 686 8.73 18.76 7.10
C GLY A 686 7.59 18.70 8.10
N SER A 687 7.68 17.82 9.08
CA SER A 687 6.81 17.71 10.27
C SER A 687 5.32 18.03 10.04
N GLY A 688 4.72 17.52 8.98
CA GLY A 688 3.31 17.77 8.66
C GLY A 688 3.02 19.05 7.90
N THR A 689 4.03 19.77 7.43
CA THR A 689 3.87 21.03 6.66
C THR A 689 4.59 20.92 5.32
N VAL A 690 3.95 21.41 4.26
CA VAL A 690 4.57 21.60 2.95
C VAL A 690 4.91 23.07 2.76
N TYR A 691 6.16 23.31 2.46
CA TYR A 691 6.69 24.65 2.18
C TYR A 691 6.90 24.83 0.69
N VAL A 692 6.60 26.02 0.20
CA VAL A 692 6.74 26.45 -1.20
C VAL A 692 7.71 27.61 -1.27
N THR A 693 8.63 27.55 -2.21
CA THR A 693 9.48 28.68 -2.58
C THR A 693 9.41 28.93 -4.10
N GLN A 694 9.67 30.16 -4.54
CA GLN A 694 9.77 30.56 -5.95
C GLN A 694 11.07 31.34 -6.23
N ASP A 695 11.98 31.38 -5.26
CA ASP A 695 13.20 32.18 -5.28
C ASP A 695 14.43 31.43 -4.80
N ASP A 696 14.56 30.19 -5.25
CA ASP A 696 15.69 29.30 -4.90
C ASP A 696 15.84 29.07 -3.37
N GLY A 697 14.73 29.16 -2.62
CA GLY A 697 14.69 28.95 -1.18
C GLY A 697 15.13 30.16 -0.35
N ALA A 698 15.13 31.38 -0.91
CA ALA A 698 15.37 32.60 -0.14
C ALA A 698 14.18 32.88 0.80
N HIS A 699 12.96 32.66 0.32
CA HIS A 699 11.73 32.80 1.12
C HIS A 699 10.86 31.55 0.96
N PHE A 700 10.14 31.18 2.02
CA PHE A 700 9.21 30.09 2.04
C PHE A 700 7.83 30.55 2.52
N SER A 701 6.81 30.07 1.85
CA SER A 701 5.42 30.10 2.31
C SER A 701 4.94 28.68 2.58
N THR A 702 3.86 28.52 3.31
CA THR A 702 3.23 27.21 3.52
C THR A 702 2.20 26.96 2.43
N LEU A 703 2.11 25.72 1.96
CA LEU A 703 1.00 25.32 1.09
C LEU A 703 -0.31 25.47 1.87
N PRO A 704 -1.27 26.28 1.40
CA PRO A 704 -2.51 26.54 2.11
C PRO A 704 -3.30 25.25 2.39
N GLY A 705 -3.84 25.11 3.62
CA GLY A 705 -4.65 23.97 4.03
C GLY A 705 -3.93 22.86 4.76
N GLY A 706 -2.64 23.09 5.07
CA GLY A 706 -1.89 22.10 5.87
C GLY A 706 -1.65 20.80 5.15
N PHE A 707 -1.24 19.81 5.92
CA PHE A 707 -0.87 18.49 5.45
C PHE A 707 -1.97 17.47 5.79
N ASP A 708 -3.19 17.74 5.32
CA ASP A 708 -4.31 16.78 5.45
C ASP A 708 -4.19 15.61 4.46
N TYR A 709 -2.96 15.34 4.03
CA TYR A 709 -2.65 14.28 3.10
C TYR A 709 -2.65 12.92 3.82
N PRO A 710 -3.46 11.98 3.36
CA PRO A 710 -3.62 10.68 4.02
C PRO A 710 -2.50 9.70 3.66
N SER A 711 -1.28 9.91 4.16
CA SER A 711 -0.18 8.96 3.95
C SER A 711 0.40 8.46 5.25
N SER A 712 0.66 7.16 5.32
CA SER A 712 1.32 6.48 6.44
C SER A 712 2.81 6.70 6.52
N PHE A 713 3.42 7.05 5.39
CA PHE A 713 4.84 7.34 5.28
C PHE A 713 5.07 8.77 4.87
N GLU A 714 6.31 9.20 4.91
CA GLU A 714 6.69 10.51 4.41
C GLU A 714 6.20 10.66 2.98
N PRO A 715 5.31 11.62 2.70
CA PRO A 715 4.83 11.84 1.36
C PRO A 715 5.96 12.35 0.50
N GLN A 716 5.97 11.86 -0.70
CA GLN A 716 6.76 12.42 -1.77
C GLN A 716 5.88 13.39 -2.55
N PHE A 717 6.51 14.43 -3.10
CA PHE A 717 5.83 15.41 -3.90
C PHE A 717 6.38 15.41 -5.30
N PHE A 718 5.50 15.74 -6.23
CA PHE A 718 5.85 16.06 -7.59
C PHE A 718 5.27 17.44 -7.91
N LEU A 719 6.06 18.29 -8.57
CA LEU A 719 5.72 19.64 -8.92
C LEU A 719 5.99 19.87 -10.40
N ASP A 720 4.98 20.28 -11.13
CA ASP A 720 5.09 20.57 -12.55
C ASP A 720 4.17 21.70 -12.95
N ARG A 721 4.72 22.76 -13.53
CA ARG A 721 3.96 23.95 -13.95
C ARG A 721 3.03 24.49 -12.86
N GLY A 722 3.54 24.57 -11.64
CA GLY A 722 2.79 25.00 -10.46
C GLY A 722 1.76 23.99 -9.94
N ARG A 723 1.54 22.85 -10.60
CA ARG A 723 0.61 21.80 -10.15
C ARG A 723 1.32 20.88 -9.17
N VAL A 724 0.64 20.56 -8.08
CA VAL A 724 1.19 19.74 -7.00
C VAL A 724 0.49 18.40 -6.95
N TRP A 725 1.29 17.36 -6.92
CA TRP A 725 0.86 16.00 -6.61
C TRP A 725 1.61 15.49 -5.38
N ALA A 726 0.93 14.69 -4.59
CA ALA A 726 1.53 13.99 -3.48
C ALA A 726 1.28 12.50 -3.64
N PHE A 727 2.24 11.68 -3.23
CA PHE A 727 2.11 10.24 -3.23
C PHE A 727 2.87 9.66 -2.03
N GLY A 728 2.37 8.57 -1.48
CA GLY A 728 2.94 7.96 -0.29
C GLY A 728 3.54 6.60 -0.56
N GLY A 729 4.66 6.31 0.08
CA GLY A 729 5.41 5.07 -0.12
C GLY A 729 4.74 3.78 0.38
N ALA A 730 3.55 3.83 0.98
CA ALA A 730 2.94 2.65 1.56
C ALA A 730 1.42 2.56 1.33
N GLY A 731 1.01 2.54 0.06
CA GLY A 731 -0.33 2.09 -0.27
C GLY A 731 -1.46 3.10 -0.05
N ASN A 732 -1.19 4.40 -0.22
CA ASN A 732 -2.22 5.44 -0.14
C ASN A 732 -2.47 6.12 -1.48
N GLY A 733 -1.95 5.53 -2.56
CA GLY A 733 -2.11 6.06 -3.90
C GLY A 733 -1.45 7.42 -4.13
N ALA A 734 -1.95 8.14 -5.11
CA ALA A 734 -1.53 9.49 -5.43
C ALA A 734 -2.69 10.48 -5.36
N TRP A 735 -2.37 11.71 -5.00
CA TRP A 735 -3.32 12.78 -4.73
C TRP A 735 -2.93 14.03 -5.50
N VAL A 736 -3.90 14.76 -5.98
CA VAL A 736 -3.72 16.05 -6.65
C VAL A 736 -4.23 17.17 -5.76
N TYR A 737 -3.45 18.22 -5.65
CA TYR A 737 -3.82 19.41 -4.87
C TYR A 737 -4.71 20.34 -5.70
N GLN A 738 -5.82 20.81 -5.11
CA GLN A 738 -6.80 21.72 -5.73
C GLN A 738 -7.19 21.33 -7.17
N ASP A 739 -7.46 20.02 -7.38
CA ASP A 739 -7.84 19.46 -8.68
C ASP A 739 -6.86 19.82 -9.83
N GLY A 740 -5.58 20.00 -9.50
CA GLY A 740 -4.53 20.33 -10.46
C GLY A 740 -4.45 21.83 -10.82
N ALA A 741 -5.08 22.70 -10.06
CA ALA A 741 -4.86 24.14 -10.23
C ALA A 741 -3.44 24.54 -9.83
N PRO A 742 -2.75 25.38 -10.62
CA PRO A 742 -1.43 25.88 -10.27
C PRO A 742 -1.45 26.71 -8.97
N ILE A 743 -0.48 26.49 -8.09
CA ILE A 743 -0.33 27.24 -6.83
C ILE A 743 0.36 28.60 -7.02
N TYR A 744 0.88 28.86 -8.21
CA TYR A 744 1.45 30.15 -8.65
C TYR A 744 1.29 30.33 -10.15
N PRO A 745 1.36 31.57 -10.66
CA PRO A 745 1.29 31.85 -12.10
C PRO A 745 2.45 31.19 -12.85
N VAL A 746 2.15 30.51 -13.96
CA VAL A 746 3.13 29.90 -14.85
C VAL A 746 3.23 30.76 -16.11
N SER A 747 4.40 31.32 -16.39
CA SER A 747 4.63 32.11 -17.60
C SER A 747 4.72 31.13 -18.80
N GLY A 748 3.74 31.21 -19.71
CA GLY A 748 3.80 30.57 -21.01
C GLY A 748 2.78 29.45 -21.30
N ASN A 749 1.53 29.64 -20.88
CA ASN A 749 0.37 28.95 -21.48
C ASN A 749 -0.30 29.88 -22.47
#